data_9f1200a201fb0e7f3473d8488e04b729
#
_entry.id   9f1200a201fb0e7f3473d8488e04b729
#
_cell.length_a   1.000
_cell.length_b   1.000
_cell.length_c   1.000
_cell.angle_alpha   90.00
_cell.angle_beta   90.00
_cell.angle_gamma   90.00
#
_symmetry.space_group_name_H-M   'P 1'
#
loop_
_entity.id
_entity.type
_entity.pdbx_description
1 polymer ?
#
loop_
_entity_poly.entity_id
_entity_poly.type
_entity_poly.pdbx_seq_one_letter_code
_entity_poly.pdbx_strand_id
1 'polypeptide(L)'
;MNYKKIFLSMVAIGCFINTQARDGFAIVIDQKSYNETKVQVDAYAAAVEQLHGMKSYIVIDRWQVPDSIRATLIRMHSQKQDPVIGAVFVGDIPVPMVRDAQHMTSAFKMDQQRNRRESSVPSDRYYDDFGLRFRSLGKDDEKPYFYYSLTADSRQHLQPTIYSGRIRPTDAGGTSRYEKLRSYLTKLVDEKRIQRQLQQMFYFSGHGYISESKVARIDEKSSYLEHFPELKGRTNRIGYLDHSDRNPVKTMLMDELMRTDLDLAVLHHHGYWNTQYLNNIVKPQTVREAKDFIMRNCREHIYEAKQRGKNADSLRIALEKKFDLPQSWLANALSTTLAEQDSLAEAAADLHLEDFNGYGYRPNVPVVVIDACFCGSFHQDDCIANEYLFQPGRTVVCIANTVNVLQDKWSDRMLGLISNGGCAGDIVRYSTYLESHVIGDPTFRFASADSKTLDIDHIINEDKPSMWKKLLHNDHPDLQSLAIEHLCRHGLLSSAQLRDIYETSPFATVRLQALEKISLIGDDNFIAVLEEASQDSHELVQRQAIRLIGKSGDERLIPALIKICITNNTSDRCNFNAMVDLSVFPKEKLLEEFARQFDDPKVCYMHKDSVRSIIKRTIERKADMWTADMKQIADATITAKQRLRLIRQTRNYMVHSLIPTLLNYLPSADTDTQIALLEMLGWHTYSYMAPRMIEAISPISTDTHYSEAVREEARKTIARLAHK
;
A
#
# COMPACT_ATOMS: atom_id res chain seq x y z
N MET A 1 -54.54 -28.99 70.07
CA MET A 1 -54.10 -27.72 69.51
C MET A 1 -52.70 -27.91 68.93
N ASN A 2 -52.57 -28.05 67.60
CA ASN A 2 -51.35 -28.35 66.90
C ASN A 2 -50.80 -27.08 66.21
N TYR A 3 -49.62 -26.64 66.61
CA TYR A 3 -48.88 -25.59 65.89
C TYR A 3 -48.02 -26.25 64.85
N LYS A 4 -48.33 -26.02 63.54
CA LYS A 4 -47.45 -26.34 62.38
C LYS A 4 -46.39 -25.25 62.25
N LYS A 5 -45.11 -25.64 62.35
CA LYS A 5 -43.96 -24.79 62.00
C LYS A 5 -43.87 -24.74 60.48
N ILE A 6 -43.98 -23.57 59.93
CA ILE A 6 -43.64 -23.29 58.51
C ILE A 6 -42.12 -22.98 58.39
N PHE A 7 -41.41 -23.90 57.75
CA PHE A 7 -40.01 -23.66 57.36
C PHE A 7 -40.00 -22.86 56.04
N LEU A 8 -39.52 -21.61 56.08
CA LEU A 8 -39.25 -20.78 54.91
C LEU A 8 -37.88 -21.17 54.38
N SER A 9 -37.80 -21.92 53.27
CA SER A 9 -36.55 -22.15 52.54
C SER A 9 -36.28 -20.96 51.62
N MET A 10 -35.33 -20.09 51.99
CA MET A 10 -34.75 -19.13 51.07
C MET A 10 -33.86 -19.87 50.06
N VAL A 11 -34.36 -20.03 48.86
CA VAL A 11 -33.53 -20.41 47.72
C VAL A 11 -32.79 -19.12 47.27
N ALA A 12 -31.52 -19.04 47.60
CA ALA A 12 -30.62 -18.04 47.00
C ALA A 12 -30.39 -18.40 45.53
N ILE A 13 -31.14 -17.76 44.63
CA ILE A 13 -30.82 -17.79 43.19
C ILE A 13 -29.56 -16.94 43.01
N GLY A 14 -28.40 -17.60 43.04
CA GLY A 14 -27.17 -17.03 42.58
C GLY A 14 -27.27 -16.80 41.07
N CYS A 15 -27.61 -15.62 40.63
CA CYS A 15 -27.34 -15.19 39.27
C CYS A 15 -25.84 -15.25 39.02
N PHE A 16 -25.34 -16.38 38.55
CA PHE A 16 -24.08 -16.41 37.83
C PHE A 16 -24.29 -15.60 36.54
N ILE A 17 -23.98 -14.32 36.59
CA ILE A 17 -23.75 -13.54 35.38
C ILE A 17 -22.53 -14.18 34.76
N ASN A 18 -22.75 -15.07 33.80
CA ASN A 18 -21.70 -15.56 32.92
C ASN A 18 -21.28 -14.35 32.09
N THR A 19 -20.35 -13.57 32.59
CA THR A 19 -19.72 -12.51 31.79
C THR A 19 -18.85 -13.22 30.75
N GLN A 20 -19.47 -13.47 29.58
CA GLN A 20 -18.71 -13.89 28.41
C GLN A 20 -17.61 -12.85 28.18
N ALA A 21 -16.37 -13.28 28.04
CA ALA A 21 -15.26 -12.38 27.75
C ALA A 21 -15.58 -11.61 26.46
N ARG A 22 -15.44 -10.29 26.51
CA ARG A 22 -15.66 -9.39 25.38
C ARG A 22 -14.31 -9.10 24.74
N ASP A 23 -14.30 -8.74 23.48
CA ASP A 23 -13.13 -8.19 22.84
C ASP A 23 -12.79 -6.81 23.44
N GLY A 24 -11.48 -6.49 23.55
CA GLY A 24 -10.97 -5.25 24.10
C GLY A 24 -10.49 -4.29 23.03
N PHE A 25 -10.63 -2.98 23.27
CA PHE A 25 -10.10 -1.91 22.44
C PHE A 25 -9.28 -0.93 23.28
N ALA A 26 -8.05 -0.60 22.88
CA ALA A 26 -7.16 0.29 23.60
C ALA A 26 -7.11 1.70 22.97
N ILE A 27 -7.44 2.71 23.75
CA ILE A 27 -7.24 4.13 23.41
C ILE A 27 -5.93 4.56 24.09
N VAL A 28 -4.83 4.51 23.35
CA VAL A 28 -3.50 4.90 23.81
C VAL A 28 -3.34 6.40 23.60
N ILE A 29 -3.28 7.17 24.68
CA ILE A 29 -3.28 8.62 24.62
C ILE A 29 -2.19 9.23 25.51
N ASP A 30 -1.57 10.32 25.07
CA ASP A 30 -0.65 11.05 25.93
C ASP A 30 -1.38 11.85 27.02
N GLN A 31 -0.72 12.02 28.18
CA GLN A 31 -1.30 12.63 29.38
C GLN A 31 -1.86 14.03 29.11
N LYS A 32 -1.18 14.85 28.29
CA LYS A 32 -1.60 16.22 28.04
C LYS A 32 -2.83 16.26 27.15
N SER A 33 -2.84 15.48 26.06
CA SER A 33 -4.01 15.35 25.18
C SER A 33 -5.23 14.83 25.96
N TYR A 34 -5.04 13.85 26.86
CA TYR A 34 -6.14 13.36 27.70
C TYR A 34 -6.68 14.45 28.62
N ASN A 35 -5.82 15.19 29.33
CA ASN A 35 -6.26 16.25 30.22
C ASN A 35 -7.08 17.33 29.51
N GLU A 36 -6.66 17.70 28.28
CA GLU A 36 -7.32 18.73 27.48
C GLU A 36 -8.63 18.25 26.79
N THR A 37 -8.82 16.95 26.64
CA THR A 37 -9.93 16.38 25.86
C THR A 37 -10.66 15.24 26.56
N LYS A 38 -10.53 15.15 27.89
CA LYS A 38 -11.06 14.04 28.70
C LYS A 38 -12.53 13.71 28.39
N VAL A 39 -13.39 14.72 28.34
CA VAL A 39 -14.83 14.53 28.10
C VAL A 39 -15.10 13.83 26.76
N GLN A 40 -14.37 14.24 25.72
CA GLN A 40 -14.54 13.67 24.37
C GLN A 40 -13.93 12.28 24.26
N VAL A 41 -12.80 12.03 24.93
CA VAL A 41 -12.18 10.69 24.96
C VAL A 41 -13.06 9.71 25.71
N ASP A 42 -13.63 10.11 26.87
CA ASP A 42 -14.56 9.28 27.64
C ASP A 42 -15.84 8.99 26.83
N ALA A 43 -16.36 9.97 26.09
CA ALA A 43 -17.51 9.81 25.20
C ALA A 43 -17.20 8.85 24.04
N TYR A 44 -16.01 8.93 23.46
CA TYR A 44 -15.56 8.02 22.42
C TYR A 44 -15.43 6.57 22.94
N ALA A 45 -14.80 6.39 24.10
CA ALA A 45 -14.69 5.09 24.76
C ALA A 45 -16.08 4.47 25.02
N ALA A 46 -17.02 5.27 25.54
CA ALA A 46 -18.40 4.83 25.76
C ALA A 46 -19.12 4.47 24.46
N ALA A 47 -18.90 5.22 23.37
CA ALA A 47 -19.48 4.92 22.06
C ALA A 47 -18.96 3.58 21.49
N VAL A 48 -17.66 3.29 21.62
CA VAL A 48 -17.08 2.00 21.24
C VAL A 48 -17.71 0.85 22.05
N GLU A 49 -17.84 1.01 23.37
CA GLU A 49 -18.48 -0.02 24.22
C GLU A 49 -19.95 -0.27 23.82
N GLN A 50 -20.70 0.79 23.57
CA GLN A 50 -22.13 0.70 23.26
C GLN A 50 -22.42 0.17 21.86
N LEU A 51 -21.63 0.57 20.86
CA LEU A 51 -21.93 0.28 19.46
C LEU A 51 -21.23 -0.99 18.94
N HIS A 52 -20.11 -1.39 19.55
CA HIS A 52 -19.33 -2.55 19.12
C HIS A 52 -19.28 -3.68 20.17
N GLY A 53 -19.85 -3.49 21.36
CA GLY A 53 -19.82 -4.50 22.42
C GLY A 53 -18.44 -4.74 23.05
N MET A 54 -17.42 -4.04 22.60
CA MET A 54 -16.05 -4.17 23.09
C MET A 54 -15.85 -3.52 24.46
N LYS A 55 -14.85 -3.97 25.22
CA LYS A 55 -14.37 -3.27 26.40
C LYS A 55 -13.33 -2.21 26.01
N SER A 56 -13.61 -0.94 26.28
CA SER A 56 -12.67 0.15 26.01
C SER A 56 -11.71 0.36 27.18
N TYR A 57 -10.41 0.49 26.87
CA TYR A 57 -9.35 0.78 27.82
C TYR A 57 -8.68 2.11 27.44
N ILE A 58 -8.80 3.12 28.29
CA ILE A 58 -8.08 4.39 28.12
C ILE A 58 -6.71 4.23 28.81
N VAL A 59 -5.65 4.18 28.01
CA VAL A 59 -4.27 3.92 28.44
C VAL A 59 -3.47 5.22 28.35
N ILE A 60 -3.20 5.84 29.49
CA ILE A 60 -2.65 7.19 29.60
C ILE A 60 -1.23 7.13 30.16
N ASP A 61 -0.28 7.76 29.48
CA ASP A 61 1.08 7.98 29.98
C ASP A 61 1.73 9.16 29.22
N ARG A 62 2.95 9.53 29.61
CA ARG A 62 3.78 10.51 28.90
C ARG A 62 4.47 9.94 27.65
N TRP A 63 4.40 8.67 27.43
CA TRP A 63 4.88 7.91 26.26
C TRP A 63 6.23 8.36 25.70
N GLN A 64 7.29 8.18 26.48
CA GLN A 64 8.63 8.63 26.09
C GLN A 64 9.26 7.78 24.99
N VAL A 65 8.94 6.48 24.94
CA VAL A 65 9.51 5.51 23.99
C VAL A 65 8.45 4.55 23.44
N PRO A 66 8.55 4.14 22.18
CA PRO A 66 7.62 3.18 21.56
C PRO A 66 7.54 1.84 22.27
N ASP A 67 8.67 1.36 22.81
CA ASP A 67 8.76 0.03 23.44
C ASP A 67 7.77 -0.14 24.60
N SER A 68 7.53 0.89 25.39
CA SER A 68 6.58 0.85 26.52
C SER A 68 5.13 0.69 26.04
N ILE A 69 4.75 1.33 24.95
CA ILE A 69 3.42 1.19 24.33
C ILE A 69 3.26 -0.23 23.80
N ARG A 70 4.24 -0.70 23.00
CA ARG A 70 4.23 -2.06 22.45
C ARG A 70 4.11 -3.13 23.54
N ALA A 71 4.92 -3.03 24.59
CA ALA A 71 4.88 -3.98 25.72
C ALA A 71 3.51 -3.96 26.42
N THR A 72 2.92 -2.78 26.57
CA THR A 72 1.58 -2.64 27.16
C THR A 72 0.51 -3.30 26.30
N LEU A 73 0.52 -3.08 24.98
CA LEU A 73 -0.43 -3.70 24.05
C LEU A 73 -0.29 -5.22 24.00
N ILE A 74 0.94 -5.75 23.98
CA ILE A 74 1.19 -7.20 24.02
C ILE A 74 0.61 -7.80 25.32
N ARG A 75 0.84 -7.15 26.48
CA ARG A 75 0.27 -7.60 27.76
C ARG A 75 -1.27 -7.58 27.74
N MET A 76 -1.88 -6.51 27.22
CA MET A 76 -3.34 -6.37 27.17
C MET A 76 -3.97 -7.35 26.16
N HIS A 77 -3.30 -7.66 25.07
CA HIS A 77 -3.74 -8.69 24.13
C HIS A 77 -3.68 -10.10 24.73
N SER A 78 -2.64 -10.38 25.55
CA SER A 78 -2.43 -11.70 26.14
C SER A 78 -3.29 -11.97 27.38
N GLN A 79 -4.07 -11.03 27.86
CA GLN A 79 -4.96 -11.24 29.02
C GLN A 79 -6.14 -12.13 28.64
N LYS A 80 -6.61 -12.95 29.62
CA LYS A 80 -7.70 -13.91 29.39
C LYS A 80 -9.08 -13.24 29.30
N GLN A 81 -9.27 -12.14 30.02
CA GLN A 81 -10.52 -11.39 30.06
C GLN A 81 -10.39 -10.14 29.21
N ASP A 82 -11.32 -9.96 28.30
CA ASP A 82 -11.43 -8.82 27.39
C ASP A 82 -10.09 -8.47 26.69
N PRO A 83 -9.45 -9.44 25.96
CA PRO A 83 -8.16 -9.23 25.29
C PRO A 83 -8.27 -8.10 24.27
N VAL A 84 -7.26 -7.24 24.19
CA VAL A 84 -7.23 -6.16 23.21
C VAL A 84 -7.00 -6.72 21.81
N ILE A 85 -7.95 -6.45 20.90
CA ILE A 85 -7.89 -6.84 19.48
C ILE A 85 -7.68 -5.63 18.54
N GLY A 86 -7.77 -4.41 19.05
CA GLY A 86 -7.56 -3.17 18.31
C GLY A 86 -7.05 -2.04 19.18
N ALA A 87 -6.39 -1.06 18.58
CA ALA A 87 -5.90 0.12 19.28
C ALA A 87 -6.01 1.40 18.44
N VAL A 88 -6.11 2.55 19.10
CA VAL A 88 -5.95 3.86 18.48
C VAL A 88 -4.90 4.69 19.23
N PHE A 89 -4.00 5.33 18.48
CA PHE A 89 -2.92 6.16 19.00
C PHE A 89 -3.32 7.64 18.90
N VAL A 90 -3.60 8.27 20.03
CA VAL A 90 -4.18 9.62 20.10
C VAL A 90 -3.17 10.63 20.66
N GLY A 91 -2.99 11.74 19.96
CA GLY A 91 -2.11 12.84 20.39
C GLY A 91 -0.63 12.61 20.09
N ASP A 92 0.24 13.00 21.02
CA ASP A 92 1.70 12.95 20.87
C ASP A 92 2.26 11.56 21.21
N ILE A 93 1.91 10.59 20.39
CA ILE A 93 2.46 9.22 20.50
C ILE A 93 3.74 9.12 19.67
N PRO A 94 4.85 8.56 20.22
CA PRO A 94 6.09 8.36 19.50
C PRO A 94 5.91 7.70 18.13
N VAL A 95 6.76 8.05 17.16
CA VAL A 95 6.69 7.52 15.80
C VAL A 95 7.81 6.51 15.58
N PRO A 96 7.49 5.22 15.41
CA PRO A 96 8.44 4.22 14.98
C PRO A 96 8.81 4.43 13.50
N MET A 97 10.12 4.49 13.23
CA MET A 97 10.73 4.64 11.91
C MET A 97 11.41 3.32 11.56
N VAL A 98 10.79 2.50 10.72
CA VAL A 98 11.30 1.17 10.38
C VAL A 98 12.28 1.25 9.22
N ARG A 99 13.51 0.77 9.44
CA ARG A 99 14.59 0.70 8.45
C ARG A 99 14.79 -0.72 7.97
N ASP A 100 15.49 -0.85 6.84
CA ASP A 100 15.92 -2.14 6.29
C ASP A 100 14.75 -3.11 6.04
N ALA A 101 13.55 -2.56 5.78
CA ALA A 101 12.31 -3.29 5.60
C ALA A 101 11.56 -2.88 4.32
N GLN A 102 12.26 -2.34 3.32
CA GLN A 102 11.66 -1.89 2.07
C GLN A 102 11.03 -3.02 1.25
N HIS A 103 11.47 -4.27 1.47
CA HIS A 103 10.85 -5.46 0.88
C HIS A 103 9.38 -5.66 1.35
N MET A 104 8.97 -5.02 2.46
CA MET A 104 7.59 -5.00 2.96
C MET A 104 6.80 -3.75 2.53
N THR A 105 7.33 -2.93 1.63
CA THR A 105 6.63 -1.78 1.04
C THR A 105 6.22 -2.07 -0.39
N SER A 106 5.21 -1.35 -0.90
CA SER A 106 4.81 -1.48 -2.31
C SER A 106 5.82 -0.86 -3.25
N ALA A 107 6.42 0.27 -2.87
CA ALA A 107 7.38 1.01 -3.69
C ALA A 107 8.80 0.90 -3.14
N PHE A 108 9.71 0.67 -4.06
CA PHE A 108 11.10 0.46 -3.75
C PHE A 108 11.94 1.68 -4.14
N LYS A 109 12.02 2.72 -3.34
CA LYS A 109 12.71 3.96 -3.69
C LYS A 109 13.67 4.48 -2.63
N MET A 110 13.75 3.85 -1.48
CA MET A 110 14.52 4.37 -0.37
C MET A 110 16.00 3.97 -0.47
N ASP A 111 16.87 4.95 -0.63
CA ASP A 111 18.32 4.73 -0.50
C ASP A 111 18.72 4.83 0.96
N GLN A 112 18.87 3.69 1.61
CA GLN A 112 19.16 3.56 3.05
C GLN A 112 20.46 4.22 3.48
N GLN A 113 21.35 4.55 2.55
CA GLN A 113 22.66 5.13 2.87
C GLN A 113 22.66 6.66 2.90
N ARG A 114 21.61 7.31 2.37
CA ARG A 114 21.60 8.77 2.27
C ARG A 114 21.14 9.41 3.57
N ASN A 115 19.87 9.58 3.71
CA ASN A 115 19.28 10.27 4.84
C ASN A 115 18.51 9.26 5.69
N ARG A 116 18.88 9.12 6.96
CA ARG A 116 18.24 8.18 7.89
C ARG A 116 16.74 8.41 8.02
N ARG A 117 16.30 9.66 8.03
CA ARG A 117 14.89 10.04 8.14
C ARG A 117 14.13 9.69 6.87
N GLU A 118 14.67 10.06 5.70
CA GLU A 118 14.06 9.81 4.39
C GLU A 118 14.08 8.34 3.96
N SER A 119 15.04 7.56 4.47
CA SER A 119 15.19 6.13 4.16
C SER A 119 14.49 5.20 5.15
N SER A 120 13.68 5.73 6.05
CA SER A 120 12.90 4.98 7.03
C SER A 120 11.42 5.11 6.76
N VAL A 121 10.66 4.05 7.05
CA VAL A 121 9.21 4.03 6.89
C VAL A 121 8.55 4.32 8.24
N PRO A 122 7.83 5.45 8.40
CA PRO A 122 7.00 5.69 9.57
C PRO A 122 5.87 4.67 9.61
N SER A 123 5.82 3.81 10.64
CA SER A 123 4.85 2.72 10.63
C SER A 123 4.39 2.27 12.01
N ASP A 124 3.09 2.25 12.21
CA ASP A 124 2.45 1.71 13.39
C ASP A 124 2.41 0.18 13.41
N ARG A 125 2.89 -0.49 12.33
CA ARG A 125 3.14 -1.95 12.33
C ARG A 125 4.09 -2.37 13.44
N TYR A 126 4.92 -1.44 13.94
CA TYR A 126 5.70 -1.63 15.15
C TYR A 126 4.82 -1.91 16.38
N TYR A 127 3.67 -1.25 16.48
CA TYR A 127 2.77 -1.36 17.64
C TYR A 127 1.77 -2.51 17.53
N ASP A 128 1.35 -2.88 16.34
CA ASP A 128 0.22 -3.78 16.11
C ASP A 128 0.60 -5.16 15.55
N ASP A 129 1.81 -5.33 15.02
CA ASP A 129 2.33 -6.64 14.60
C ASP A 129 3.29 -7.21 15.66
N PHE A 130 2.75 -8.00 16.57
CA PHE A 130 3.53 -8.56 17.70
C PHE A 130 4.50 -9.67 17.30
N GLY A 131 4.35 -10.23 16.11
CA GLY A 131 5.26 -11.24 15.56
C GLY A 131 6.55 -10.66 14.98
N LEU A 132 6.59 -9.36 14.69
CA LEU A 132 7.82 -8.70 14.27
C LEU A 132 8.74 -8.46 15.48
N ARG A 133 10.04 -8.67 15.28
CA ARG A 133 11.07 -8.42 16.30
C ARG A 133 12.02 -7.34 15.81
N PHE A 134 12.29 -6.38 16.69
CA PHE A 134 13.04 -5.19 16.33
C PHE A 134 14.27 -4.99 17.21
N ARG A 135 15.33 -4.45 16.61
CA ARG A 135 16.47 -3.86 17.28
C ARG A 135 16.36 -2.34 17.21
N SER A 136 16.45 -1.66 18.34
CA SER A 136 16.51 -0.19 18.38
C SER A 136 17.81 0.31 17.76
N LEU A 137 17.70 1.34 16.92
CA LEU A 137 18.80 2.06 16.30
C LEU A 137 18.96 3.48 16.87
N GLY A 138 18.21 3.81 17.93
CA GLY A 138 18.25 5.09 18.63
C GLY A 138 17.12 6.04 18.22
N LYS A 139 17.14 7.23 18.82
CA LYS A 139 16.16 8.30 18.64
C LYS A 139 16.70 9.34 17.64
N ASP A 140 15.80 10.09 17.02
CA ASP A 140 16.14 11.30 16.27
C ASP A 140 16.40 12.46 17.25
N ASP A 141 17.36 13.33 16.90
CA ASP A 141 17.77 14.43 17.80
C ASP A 141 16.75 15.59 17.81
N GLU A 142 15.98 15.76 16.72
CA GLU A 142 15.09 16.91 16.53
C GLU A 142 13.60 16.55 16.60
N LYS A 143 13.23 15.36 16.17
CA LYS A 143 11.83 14.92 16.01
C LYS A 143 11.52 13.74 16.95
N PRO A 144 10.26 13.47 17.27
CA PRO A 144 9.85 12.34 18.13
C PRO A 144 9.91 11.00 17.37
N TYR A 145 10.98 10.77 16.60
CA TYR A 145 11.17 9.56 15.81
C TYR A 145 12.11 8.59 16.49
N PHE A 146 11.78 7.30 16.44
CA PHE A 146 12.57 6.22 17.00
C PHE A 146 12.85 5.20 15.90
N TYR A 147 14.11 4.95 15.62
CA TYR A 147 14.53 4.10 14.52
C TYR A 147 14.70 2.66 14.96
N TYR A 148 14.15 1.76 14.15
CA TYR A 148 14.19 0.33 14.38
C TYR A 148 14.55 -0.40 13.10
N SER A 149 15.21 -1.57 13.26
CA SER A 149 15.44 -2.52 12.17
C SER A 149 15.00 -3.91 12.61
N LEU A 150 14.50 -4.72 11.69
CA LEU A 150 14.13 -6.10 12.00
C LEU A 150 15.36 -6.90 12.40
N THR A 151 15.20 -7.75 13.42
CA THR A 151 16.23 -8.73 13.80
C THR A 151 16.21 -9.92 12.84
N ALA A 152 17.30 -10.72 12.85
CA ALA A 152 17.41 -11.88 11.97
C ALA A 152 16.41 -13.00 12.28
N ASP A 153 15.90 -13.05 13.52
CA ASP A 153 14.89 -13.99 13.98
C ASP A 153 13.46 -13.43 13.90
N SER A 154 13.29 -12.24 13.31
CA SER A 154 11.98 -11.67 13.01
C SER A 154 11.38 -12.29 11.76
N ARG A 155 10.05 -12.41 11.73
CA ARG A 155 9.34 -12.58 10.47
C ARG A 155 9.75 -11.46 9.50
N GLN A 156 9.79 -11.79 8.22
CA GLN A 156 10.14 -10.86 7.15
C GLN A 156 8.92 -10.49 6.29
N HIS A 157 7.72 -10.67 6.82
CA HIS A 157 6.43 -10.30 6.22
C HIS A 157 5.47 -9.77 7.28
N LEU A 158 4.49 -8.97 6.88
CA LEU A 158 3.50 -8.39 7.77
C LEU A 158 2.37 -9.37 8.07
N GLN A 159 2.00 -9.45 9.34
CA GLN A 159 0.80 -10.13 9.83
C GLN A 159 0.36 -9.47 11.14
N PRO A 160 -0.26 -8.28 11.07
CA PRO A 160 -0.67 -7.55 12.27
C PRO A 160 -1.54 -8.41 13.18
N THR A 161 -1.21 -8.40 14.46
CA THR A 161 -1.93 -9.17 15.49
C THR A 161 -3.23 -8.49 15.87
N ILE A 162 -3.19 -7.16 15.99
CA ILE A 162 -4.36 -6.32 16.25
C ILE A 162 -4.51 -5.29 15.13
N TYR A 163 -5.70 -4.74 14.94
CA TYR A 163 -5.86 -3.59 14.05
C TYR A 163 -5.50 -2.28 14.77
N SER A 164 -5.11 -1.25 14.01
CA SER A 164 -4.77 0.04 14.62
C SER A 164 -5.16 1.24 13.76
N GLY A 165 -5.21 2.43 14.41
CA GLY A 165 -5.37 3.71 13.77
C GLY A 165 -4.64 4.82 14.53
N ARG A 166 -4.43 5.97 13.89
CA ARG A 166 -3.73 7.12 14.49
C ARG A 166 -4.53 8.40 14.34
N ILE A 167 -4.66 9.14 15.45
CA ILE A 167 -5.30 10.46 15.53
C ILE A 167 -4.26 11.44 16.09
N ARG A 168 -3.54 12.13 15.20
CA ARG A 168 -2.44 13.02 15.56
C ARG A 168 -2.69 14.44 15.04
N PRO A 169 -3.46 15.27 15.77
CA PRO A 169 -3.62 16.68 15.42
C PRO A 169 -2.31 17.45 15.65
N THR A 170 -2.10 18.49 14.86
CA THR A 170 -0.96 19.40 14.97
C THR A 170 -1.46 20.84 15.14
N ASP A 171 -0.57 21.77 15.55
CA ASP A 171 -0.91 23.18 15.67
C ASP A 171 -0.82 23.93 14.31
N ALA A 172 -0.63 23.22 13.20
CA ALA A 172 -0.63 23.79 11.87
C ALA A 172 -1.98 24.46 11.55
N GLY A 173 -1.97 25.48 10.70
CA GLY A 173 -3.19 26.21 10.30
C GLY A 173 -3.79 27.13 11.36
N GLY A 174 -3.07 27.39 12.46
CA GLY A 174 -3.47 28.39 13.48
C GLY A 174 -4.51 27.94 14.50
N THR A 175 -5.07 26.74 14.36
CA THR A 175 -5.99 26.14 15.35
C THR A 175 -5.22 25.21 16.28
N SER A 176 -5.46 25.33 17.60
CA SER A 176 -4.81 24.46 18.59
C SER A 176 -5.09 22.97 18.32
N ARG A 177 -4.05 22.12 18.42
CA ARG A 177 -4.19 20.66 18.30
C ARG A 177 -5.27 20.09 19.24
N TYR A 178 -5.43 20.65 20.43
CA TYR A 178 -6.44 20.17 21.39
C TYR A 178 -7.86 20.59 20.97
N GLU A 179 -8.02 21.72 20.34
CA GLU A 179 -9.30 22.14 19.76
C GLU A 179 -9.68 21.27 18.57
N LYS A 180 -8.72 21.01 17.65
CA LYS A 180 -8.88 20.05 16.57
C LYS A 180 -9.29 18.67 17.11
N LEU A 181 -8.62 18.19 18.18
CA LEU A 181 -8.91 16.89 18.76
C LEU A 181 -10.31 16.84 19.40
N ARG A 182 -10.71 17.88 20.16
CA ARG A 182 -12.08 17.99 20.72
C ARG A 182 -13.13 17.94 19.62
N SER A 183 -12.96 18.76 18.60
CA SER A 183 -13.90 18.84 17.46
C SER A 183 -14.00 17.52 16.73
N TYR A 184 -12.86 16.88 16.46
CA TYR A 184 -12.81 15.58 15.78
C TYR A 184 -13.50 14.47 16.60
N LEU A 185 -13.16 14.32 17.88
CA LEU A 185 -13.75 13.27 18.73
C LEU A 185 -15.26 13.46 18.92
N THR A 186 -15.74 14.70 18.98
CA THR A 186 -17.18 15.01 19.03
C THR A 186 -17.85 14.56 17.73
N LYS A 187 -17.34 15.01 16.57
CA LYS A 187 -17.82 14.62 15.25
C LYS A 187 -17.81 13.11 15.06
N LEU A 188 -16.74 12.43 15.51
CA LEU A 188 -16.59 10.99 15.44
C LEU A 188 -17.71 10.24 16.17
N VAL A 189 -17.98 10.64 17.42
CA VAL A 189 -19.05 10.03 18.22
C VAL A 189 -20.42 10.24 17.57
N ASP A 190 -20.68 11.42 17.02
CA ASP A 190 -21.93 11.73 16.34
C ASP A 190 -22.08 10.89 15.06
N GLU A 191 -21.03 10.79 14.25
CA GLU A 191 -21.07 9.99 13.01
C GLU A 191 -21.23 8.49 13.29
N LYS A 192 -20.58 7.95 14.33
CA LYS A 192 -20.76 6.53 14.74
C LYS A 192 -22.20 6.23 15.15
N ARG A 193 -22.90 7.16 15.81
CA ARG A 193 -24.28 6.97 16.26
C ARG A 193 -25.31 6.93 15.14
N ILE A 194 -24.98 7.47 13.95
CA ILE A 194 -25.89 7.46 12.79
C ILE A 194 -26.11 6.04 12.27
N GLN A 195 -25.17 5.12 12.47
CA GLN A 195 -25.24 3.72 11.96
C GLN A 195 -25.58 3.68 10.47
N ARG A 196 -24.83 4.46 9.67
CA ARG A 196 -25.04 4.65 8.25
C ARG A 196 -24.79 3.37 7.46
N GLN A 197 -25.67 3.05 6.50
CA GLN A 197 -25.39 2.07 5.45
C GLN A 197 -24.62 2.73 4.30
N LEU A 198 -23.77 1.98 3.63
CA LEU A 198 -23.05 2.48 2.44
C LEU A 198 -23.99 2.43 1.22
N GLN A 199 -24.32 3.59 0.69
CA GLN A 199 -25.24 3.74 -0.43
C GLN A 199 -24.66 4.58 -1.58
N GLN A 200 -23.73 5.48 -1.28
CA GLN A 200 -23.13 6.39 -2.25
C GLN A 200 -21.61 6.32 -2.14
N MET A 201 -20.97 5.89 -3.19
CA MET A 201 -19.52 5.86 -3.32
C MET A 201 -19.06 6.80 -4.43
N PHE A 202 -17.91 7.42 -4.25
CA PHE A 202 -17.24 8.22 -5.26
C PHE A 202 -15.84 7.69 -5.51
N TYR A 203 -15.46 7.56 -6.76
CA TYR A 203 -14.12 7.19 -7.18
C TYR A 203 -13.51 8.28 -8.04
N PHE A 204 -12.32 8.73 -7.68
CA PHE A 204 -11.53 9.67 -8.44
C PHE A 204 -10.27 8.99 -8.99
N SER A 205 -10.02 9.15 -10.29
CA SER A 205 -8.81 8.72 -10.96
C SER A 205 -8.02 9.92 -11.44
N GLY A 206 -6.88 10.15 -10.81
CA GLY A 206 -5.93 11.20 -11.16
C GLY A 206 -5.03 10.83 -12.33
N HIS A 207 -4.16 11.75 -12.70
CA HIS A 207 -3.19 11.56 -13.77
C HIS A 207 -2.11 10.53 -13.38
N GLY A 208 -1.81 9.59 -14.27
CA GLY A 208 -0.66 8.69 -14.15
C GLY A 208 0.60 9.33 -14.72
N TYR A 209 1.74 9.09 -14.09
CA TYR A 209 2.98 9.79 -14.43
C TYR A 209 3.72 9.20 -15.62
N ILE A 210 3.69 7.87 -15.77
CA ILE A 210 4.52 7.15 -16.75
C ILE A 210 3.65 6.35 -17.70
N SER A 211 2.63 5.70 -17.21
CA SER A 211 1.71 4.89 -17.99
C SER A 211 0.36 4.86 -17.33
N GLU A 212 -0.66 5.32 -18.02
CA GLU A 212 -2.05 5.24 -17.61
C GLU A 212 -2.78 4.21 -18.42
N SER A 213 -3.67 3.49 -17.77
CA SER A 213 -4.58 2.59 -18.44
C SER A 213 -6.01 2.93 -18.07
N LYS A 214 -6.80 3.31 -19.04
CA LYS A 214 -8.25 3.54 -18.83
C LYS A 214 -8.97 2.22 -18.49
N VAL A 215 -8.45 1.10 -18.96
CA VAL A 215 -9.00 -0.23 -18.63
C VAL A 215 -8.84 -0.52 -17.13
N ALA A 216 -7.67 -0.26 -16.55
CA ALA A 216 -7.44 -0.40 -15.12
C ALA A 216 -8.48 0.37 -14.29
N ARG A 217 -8.79 1.61 -14.67
CA ARG A 217 -9.78 2.46 -13.98
C ARG A 217 -11.20 1.93 -14.09
N ILE A 218 -11.56 1.35 -15.22
CA ILE A 218 -12.86 0.70 -15.42
C ILE A 218 -12.95 -0.55 -14.56
N ASP A 219 -11.90 -1.36 -14.52
CA ASP A 219 -11.85 -2.59 -13.76
C ASP A 219 -11.83 -2.33 -12.25
N GLU A 220 -11.13 -1.30 -11.77
CA GLU A 220 -11.24 -0.84 -10.38
C GLU A 220 -12.68 -0.52 -10.01
N LYS A 221 -13.42 0.18 -10.88
CA LYS A 221 -14.87 0.41 -10.66
C LYS A 221 -15.65 -0.90 -10.60
N SER A 222 -15.30 -1.89 -11.41
CA SER A 222 -15.91 -3.23 -11.36
C SER A 222 -15.59 -3.94 -10.04
N SER A 223 -14.34 -3.84 -9.53
CA SER A 223 -13.95 -4.38 -8.23
C SER A 223 -14.75 -3.78 -7.08
N TYR A 224 -15.05 -2.47 -7.11
CA TYR A 224 -15.91 -1.86 -6.09
C TYR A 224 -17.33 -2.42 -6.10
N LEU A 225 -17.85 -2.88 -7.23
CA LEU A 225 -19.15 -3.57 -7.29
C LEU A 225 -19.07 -5.02 -6.77
N GLU A 226 -17.89 -5.60 -6.65
CA GLU A 226 -17.66 -6.85 -5.93
C GLU A 226 -17.59 -6.60 -4.42
N HIS A 227 -16.85 -5.57 -3.98
CA HIS A 227 -16.76 -5.17 -2.58
C HIS A 227 -18.08 -4.70 -1.98
N PHE A 228 -18.91 -4.02 -2.78
CA PHE A 228 -20.18 -3.40 -2.36
C PHE A 228 -21.29 -3.76 -3.35
N PRO A 229 -21.81 -5.01 -3.31
CA PRO A 229 -22.86 -5.45 -4.23
C PRO A 229 -24.14 -4.59 -4.14
N GLU A 230 -24.41 -3.97 -2.98
CA GLU A 230 -25.52 -3.06 -2.75
C GLU A 230 -25.48 -1.80 -3.65
N LEU A 231 -24.31 -1.40 -4.14
CA LEU A 231 -24.16 -0.26 -5.07
C LEU A 231 -24.72 -0.55 -6.48
N LYS A 232 -25.14 -1.80 -6.76
CA LYS A 232 -25.87 -2.15 -7.98
C LYS A 232 -27.36 -1.79 -7.90
N GLY A 233 -27.84 -1.31 -6.74
CA GLY A 233 -29.23 -0.92 -6.53
C GLY A 233 -29.65 0.28 -7.37
N ARG A 234 -30.98 0.47 -7.48
CA ARG A 234 -31.55 1.55 -8.32
C ARG A 234 -31.20 2.96 -7.83
N THR A 235 -31.12 3.15 -6.53
CA THR A 235 -30.86 4.44 -5.87
C THR A 235 -29.42 4.58 -5.38
N ASN A 236 -28.72 3.48 -5.22
CA ASN A 236 -27.34 3.44 -4.79
C ASN A 236 -26.41 3.55 -6.00
N ARG A 237 -25.27 4.17 -5.88
CA ARG A 237 -24.37 4.34 -7.02
C ARG A 237 -22.91 4.50 -6.66
N ILE A 238 -22.04 4.23 -7.64
CA ILE A 238 -20.66 4.72 -7.68
C ILE A 238 -20.61 5.90 -8.62
N GLY A 239 -20.27 7.09 -8.11
CA GLY A 239 -19.85 8.24 -8.92
C GLY A 239 -18.41 8.02 -9.38
N TYR A 240 -18.10 8.44 -10.61
CA TYR A 240 -16.77 8.28 -11.18
C TYR A 240 -16.32 9.57 -11.85
N LEU A 241 -15.12 10.05 -11.51
CA LEU A 241 -14.49 11.22 -12.13
C LEU A 241 -13.05 10.86 -12.51
N ASP A 242 -12.74 10.98 -13.79
CA ASP A 242 -11.38 10.91 -14.30
C ASP A 242 -10.85 12.34 -14.54
N HIS A 243 -9.58 12.58 -14.17
CA HIS A 243 -8.94 13.88 -14.33
C HIS A 243 -9.00 14.44 -15.77
N SER A 244 -9.12 13.56 -16.77
CA SER A 244 -9.16 13.94 -18.18
C SER A 244 -10.58 14.21 -18.70
N ASP A 245 -11.63 13.87 -17.94
CA ASP A 245 -13.02 13.95 -18.42
C ASP A 245 -13.58 15.36 -18.32
N ARG A 246 -13.15 16.12 -17.32
CA ARG A 246 -13.67 17.47 -17.07
C ARG A 246 -12.63 18.41 -16.50
N ASN A 247 -12.95 19.71 -16.58
CA ASN A 247 -12.16 20.80 -16.03
C ASN A 247 -13.10 21.93 -15.54
N PRO A 248 -12.91 22.53 -14.37
CA PRO A 248 -11.78 22.35 -13.45
C PRO A 248 -11.96 21.13 -12.52
N VAL A 249 -11.10 20.14 -12.63
CA VAL A 249 -11.21 18.88 -11.88
C VAL A 249 -11.03 19.09 -10.37
N LYS A 250 -10.18 20.04 -9.95
CA LYS A 250 -9.93 20.37 -8.54
C LYS A 250 -11.22 20.76 -7.81
N THR A 251 -11.95 21.75 -8.32
CA THR A 251 -13.21 22.20 -7.71
C THR A 251 -14.28 21.14 -7.77
N MET A 252 -14.35 20.38 -8.87
CA MET A 252 -15.32 19.28 -8.99
C MET A 252 -15.07 18.15 -7.99
N LEU A 253 -13.80 17.79 -7.74
CA LEU A 253 -13.45 16.84 -6.71
C LEU A 253 -13.86 17.36 -5.32
N MET A 254 -13.55 18.62 -5.03
CA MET A 254 -13.92 19.25 -3.76
C MET A 254 -15.44 19.26 -3.56
N ASP A 255 -16.21 19.67 -4.60
CA ASP A 255 -17.67 19.70 -4.57
C ASP A 255 -18.28 18.31 -4.32
N GLU A 256 -17.77 17.27 -5.00
CA GLU A 256 -18.24 15.90 -4.76
C GLU A 256 -17.99 15.44 -3.32
N LEU A 257 -16.83 15.74 -2.75
CA LEU A 257 -16.51 15.35 -1.37
C LEU A 257 -17.24 16.20 -0.31
N MET A 258 -17.81 17.35 -0.69
CA MET A 258 -18.68 18.17 0.18
C MET A 258 -20.13 17.68 0.22
N ARG A 259 -20.53 16.73 -0.61
CA ARG A 259 -21.88 16.15 -0.60
C ARG A 259 -22.20 15.50 0.73
N THR A 260 -23.40 15.76 1.25
CA THR A 260 -23.86 15.23 2.53
C THR A 260 -24.39 13.80 2.46
N ASP A 261 -24.68 13.30 1.27
CA ASP A 261 -25.18 11.94 1.01
C ASP A 261 -24.05 10.96 0.60
N LEU A 262 -22.81 11.42 0.49
CA LEU A 262 -21.67 10.56 0.15
C LEU A 262 -21.18 9.78 1.39
N ASP A 263 -20.94 8.49 1.23
CA ASP A 263 -20.53 7.58 2.31
C ASP A 263 -19.05 7.20 2.23
N LEU A 264 -18.55 6.89 1.05
CA LEU A 264 -17.17 6.45 0.82
C LEU A 264 -16.58 7.14 -0.40
N ALA A 265 -15.35 7.63 -0.29
CA ALA A 265 -14.58 8.08 -1.43
C ALA A 265 -13.26 7.31 -1.54
N VAL A 266 -12.88 6.94 -2.76
CA VAL A 266 -11.57 6.39 -3.09
C VAL A 266 -10.90 7.32 -4.09
N LEU A 267 -9.72 7.83 -3.73
CA LEU A 267 -8.97 8.82 -4.49
C LEU A 267 -7.64 8.18 -4.92
N HIS A 268 -7.54 7.82 -6.20
CA HIS A 268 -6.34 7.23 -6.78
C HIS A 268 -5.60 8.27 -7.63
N HIS A 269 -4.45 8.77 -7.15
CA HIS A 269 -3.67 9.81 -7.81
C HIS A 269 -2.22 9.81 -7.33
N HIS A 270 -1.37 10.65 -7.93
CA HIS A 270 -0.06 10.96 -7.36
C HIS A 270 -0.20 11.90 -6.17
N GLY A 271 0.71 11.80 -5.19
CA GLY A 271 0.64 12.64 -4.00
C GLY A 271 1.99 12.91 -3.35
N TYR A 272 1.97 13.88 -2.48
CA TYR A 272 3.00 14.19 -1.51
C TYR A 272 2.33 14.51 -0.17
N TRP A 273 3.10 14.70 0.90
CA TRP A 273 2.49 14.93 2.22
C TRP A 273 1.58 16.15 2.26
N ASN A 274 1.87 17.18 1.45
CA ASN A 274 1.14 18.45 1.39
C ASN A 274 0.35 18.68 0.09
N THR A 275 0.34 17.71 -0.84
CA THR A 275 -0.25 17.92 -2.17
C THR A 275 -0.91 16.65 -2.69
N GLN A 276 -2.15 16.77 -3.18
CA GLN A 276 -2.79 15.80 -4.06
C GLN A 276 -2.58 16.26 -5.50
N TYR A 277 -1.80 15.52 -6.28
CA TYR A 277 -1.54 15.83 -7.69
C TYR A 277 -2.73 15.38 -8.54
N LEU A 278 -3.67 16.27 -8.73
CA LEU A 278 -4.90 16.03 -9.49
C LEU A 278 -4.67 16.24 -10.98
N ASN A 279 -3.68 17.07 -11.29
CA ASN A 279 -3.28 17.47 -12.63
C ASN A 279 -4.45 18.10 -13.43
N ASN A 280 -5.05 19.14 -12.87
CA ASN A 280 -6.11 19.93 -13.49
C ASN A 280 -5.59 20.70 -14.73
N ILE A 281 -4.83 20.00 -15.58
CA ILE A 281 -4.27 20.56 -16.80
C ILE A 281 -5.18 20.21 -17.96
N VAL A 282 -5.75 21.24 -18.56
CA VAL A 282 -6.59 21.07 -19.78
C VAL A 282 -5.72 20.54 -20.90
N LYS A 283 -6.17 19.47 -21.54
CA LYS A 283 -5.55 19.01 -22.78
C LYS A 283 -5.60 20.13 -23.82
N PRO A 284 -4.47 20.60 -24.37
CA PRO A 284 -4.49 21.68 -25.35
C PRO A 284 -5.40 21.33 -26.54
N GLN A 285 -6.34 22.21 -26.86
CA GLN A 285 -7.26 22.05 -27.99
C GLN A 285 -6.75 22.80 -29.23
N THR A 286 -5.85 23.75 -29.03
CA THR A 286 -5.29 24.59 -30.10
C THR A 286 -3.76 24.54 -30.09
N VAL A 287 -3.14 24.86 -31.22
CA VAL A 287 -1.68 24.99 -31.34
C VAL A 287 -1.13 26.04 -30.37
N ARG A 288 -1.86 27.11 -30.12
CA ARG A 288 -1.47 28.16 -29.18
C ARG A 288 -1.41 27.63 -27.75
N GLU A 289 -2.47 26.93 -27.31
CA GLU A 289 -2.49 26.31 -25.98
C GLU A 289 -1.40 25.25 -25.80
N ALA A 290 -1.15 24.45 -26.85
CA ALA A 290 -0.04 23.49 -26.84
C ALA A 290 1.32 24.17 -26.69
N LYS A 291 1.52 25.29 -27.39
CA LYS A 291 2.73 26.10 -27.24
C LYS A 291 2.87 26.64 -25.82
N ASP A 292 1.82 27.24 -25.27
CA ASP A 292 1.86 27.83 -23.92
C ASP A 292 2.12 26.74 -22.85
N PHE A 293 1.54 25.56 -23.02
CA PHE A 293 1.81 24.40 -22.16
C PHE A 293 3.27 23.95 -22.19
N ILE A 294 3.85 23.78 -23.38
CA ILE A 294 5.25 23.38 -23.56
C ILE A 294 6.18 24.43 -22.94
N MET A 295 5.92 25.71 -23.17
CA MET A 295 6.72 26.83 -22.65
C MET A 295 6.68 26.87 -21.12
N ARG A 296 5.53 26.66 -20.51
CA ARG A 296 5.36 26.62 -19.04
C ARG A 296 6.19 25.48 -18.44
N ASN A 297 6.04 24.28 -18.97
CA ASN A 297 6.80 23.12 -18.50
C ASN A 297 8.32 23.31 -18.61
N CYS A 298 8.78 23.90 -19.72
CA CYS A 298 10.21 24.24 -19.87
C CYS A 298 10.67 25.30 -18.87
N ARG A 299 9.86 26.35 -18.60
CA ARG A 299 10.19 27.41 -17.64
C ARG A 299 10.29 26.86 -16.21
N GLU A 300 9.37 26.00 -15.82
CA GLU A 300 9.41 25.32 -14.52
C GLU A 300 10.75 24.61 -14.31
N HIS A 301 11.15 23.76 -15.24
CA HIS A 301 12.44 23.05 -15.14
C HIS A 301 13.66 23.99 -15.09
N ILE A 302 13.63 25.09 -15.84
CA ILE A 302 14.70 26.10 -15.85
C ILE A 302 14.75 26.84 -14.51
N TYR A 303 13.60 27.20 -13.96
CA TYR A 303 13.46 27.86 -12.67
C TYR A 303 13.93 26.97 -11.52
N GLU A 304 13.50 25.71 -11.46
CA GLU A 304 13.99 24.74 -10.50
C GLU A 304 15.50 24.51 -10.57
N ALA A 305 16.06 24.44 -11.78
CA ALA A 305 17.51 24.30 -11.96
C ALA A 305 18.25 25.47 -11.34
N LYS A 306 17.73 26.70 -11.54
CA LYS A 306 18.28 27.91 -10.91
C LYS A 306 18.19 27.86 -9.39
N GLN A 307 17.05 27.45 -8.83
CA GLN A 307 16.87 27.31 -7.38
C GLN A 307 17.84 26.28 -6.76
N ARG A 308 18.14 25.22 -7.50
CA ARG A 308 19.10 24.18 -7.09
C ARG A 308 20.57 24.56 -7.38
N GLY A 309 20.86 25.82 -7.75
CA GLY A 309 22.20 26.28 -8.06
C GLY A 309 22.83 25.69 -9.34
N LYS A 310 22.01 25.12 -10.23
CA LYS A 310 22.45 24.57 -11.51
C LYS A 310 22.47 25.68 -12.59
N ASN A 311 23.21 25.44 -13.66
CA ASN A 311 23.26 26.39 -14.78
C ASN A 311 21.96 26.36 -15.59
N ALA A 312 21.08 27.33 -15.35
CA ALA A 312 19.78 27.48 -15.98
C ALA A 312 19.86 27.69 -17.50
N ASP A 313 20.88 28.43 -17.99
CA ASP A 313 21.07 28.66 -19.43
C ASP A 313 21.47 27.39 -20.18
N SER A 314 22.35 26.60 -19.59
CA SER A 314 22.70 25.29 -20.17
C SER A 314 21.50 24.37 -20.29
N LEU A 315 20.60 24.37 -19.28
CA LEU A 315 19.36 23.59 -19.32
C LEU A 315 18.39 24.16 -20.37
N ARG A 316 18.24 25.48 -20.46
CA ARG A 316 17.42 26.16 -21.49
C ARG A 316 17.83 25.70 -22.90
N ILE A 317 19.14 25.79 -23.22
CA ILE A 317 19.68 25.36 -24.51
C ILE A 317 19.43 23.87 -24.77
N ALA A 318 19.57 23.02 -23.72
CA ALA A 318 19.33 21.61 -23.85
C ALA A 318 17.84 21.29 -24.13
N LEU A 319 16.90 22.03 -23.52
CA LEU A 319 15.46 21.89 -23.75
C LEU A 319 15.05 22.38 -25.13
N GLU A 320 15.59 23.53 -25.56
CA GLU A 320 15.41 24.06 -26.93
C GLU A 320 15.83 23.01 -27.98
N LYS A 321 17.00 22.42 -27.81
CA LYS A 321 17.48 21.34 -28.67
C LYS A 321 16.68 20.07 -28.60
N LYS A 322 16.29 19.65 -27.40
CA LYS A 322 15.53 18.39 -27.15
C LYS A 322 14.16 18.40 -27.82
N PHE A 323 13.49 19.53 -27.77
CA PHE A 323 12.12 19.68 -28.25
C PHE A 323 12.04 20.47 -29.59
N ASP A 324 13.19 20.78 -30.20
CA ASP A 324 13.29 21.56 -31.43
C ASP A 324 12.54 22.92 -31.36
N LEU A 325 12.73 23.62 -30.22
CA LEU A 325 12.06 24.90 -29.95
C LEU A 325 12.82 26.10 -30.48
N PRO A 326 12.10 27.09 -31.03
CA PRO A 326 12.72 28.40 -31.35
C PRO A 326 13.27 29.06 -30.07
N GLN A 327 14.46 29.63 -30.11
CA GLN A 327 15.09 30.32 -28.96
C GLN A 327 14.21 31.40 -28.35
N SER A 328 13.40 32.10 -29.18
CA SER A 328 12.43 33.11 -28.72
C SER A 328 11.37 32.59 -27.76
N TRP A 329 11.12 31.28 -27.74
CA TRP A 329 10.09 30.72 -26.88
C TRP A 329 10.52 30.67 -25.40
N LEU A 330 11.80 30.49 -25.14
CA LEU A 330 12.35 30.40 -23.79
C LEU A 330 13.25 31.57 -23.40
N ALA A 331 13.31 32.60 -24.23
CA ALA A 331 14.16 33.78 -24.01
C ALA A 331 13.89 34.47 -22.65
N ASN A 332 12.61 34.49 -22.22
CA ASN A 332 12.18 35.11 -20.97
C ASN A 332 11.87 34.06 -19.88
N ALA A 333 12.46 32.88 -19.93
CA ALA A 333 12.15 31.76 -19.03
C ALA A 333 12.36 32.08 -17.53
N LEU A 334 13.17 33.07 -17.19
CA LEU A 334 13.44 33.53 -15.82
C LEU A 334 12.72 34.86 -15.47
N SER A 335 11.74 35.28 -16.25
CA SER A 335 10.91 36.45 -15.93
C SER A 335 10.09 36.20 -14.64
N THR A 336 10.17 37.14 -13.70
CA THR A 336 9.40 37.06 -12.44
C THR A 336 7.89 37.03 -12.67
N THR A 337 7.40 37.85 -13.61
CA THR A 337 5.96 37.92 -13.96
C THR A 337 5.47 36.58 -14.54
N LEU A 338 6.27 35.92 -15.38
CA LEU A 338 5.91 34.59 -15.90
C LEU A 338 5.98 33.54 -14.82
N ALA A 339 6.96 33.61 -13.91
CA ALA A 339 7.08 32.69 -12.78
C ALA A 339 5.86 32.81 -11.83
N GLU A 340 5.37 34.04 -11.57
CA GLU A 340 4.15 34.25 -10.78
C GLU A 340 2.92 33.67 -11.47
N GLN A 341 2.77 33.88 -12.78
CA GLN A 341 1.65 33.30 -13.56
C GLN A 341 1.70 31.78 -13.61
N ASP A 342 2.88 31.22 -13.79
CA ASP A 342 3.08 29.77 -13.80
C ASP A 342 2.78 29.16 -12.43
N SER A 343 3.22 29.79 -11.32
CA SER A 343 2.93 29.39 -9.95
C SER A 343 1.44 29.41 -9.62
N LEU A 344 0.70 30.44 -10.07
CA LEU A 344 -0.75 30.48 -9.90
C LEU A 344 -1.47 29.37 -10.68
N ALA A 345 -0.98 29.08 -11.89
CA ALA A 345 -1.55 27.99 -12.70
C ALA A 345 -1.26 26.61 -12.10
N GLU A 346 -0.09 26.43 -11.49
CA GLU A 346 0.28 25.20 -10.76
C GLU A 346 -0.57 25.05 -9.50
N ALA A 347 -0.71 26.09 -8.70
CA ALA A 347 -1.57 26.11 -7.53
C ALA A 347 -3.05 25.75 -7.88
N ALA A 348 -3.51 26.16 -9.06
CA ALA A 348 -4.85 25.81 -9.54
C ALA A 348 -4.95 24.35 -10.06
N ALA A 349 -3.83 23.72 -10.41
CA ALA A 349 -3.81 22.36 -10.96
C ALA A 349 -4.05 21.28 -9.91
N ASP A 350 -3.56 21.48 -8.69
CA ASP A 350 -3.49 20.48 -7.65
C ASP A 350 -4.14 20.96 -6.34
N LEU A 351 -4.45 20.04 -5.42
CA LEU A 351 -5.00 20.36 -4.11
C LEU A 351 -3.88 20.37 -3.07
N HIS A 352 -3.70 21.51 -2.41
CA HIS A 352 -2.68 21.74 -1.39
C HIS A 352 -3.28 21.86 0.01
N LEU A 353 -2.46 21.76 1.07
CA LEU A 353 -2.92 21.94 2.47
C LEU A 353 -3.63 23.28 2.68
N GLU A 354 -3.11 24.34 2.06
CA GLU A 354 -3.63 25.70 2.16
C GLU A 354 -5.05 25.84 1.60
N ASP A 355 -5.43 25.00 0.64
CA ASP A 355 -6.74 25.04 0.00
C ASP A 355 -7.87 24.67 0.97
N PHE A 356 -7.62 23.79 1.93
CA PHE A 356 -8.62 23.36 2.89
C PHE A 356 -9.16 24.55 3.70
N ASN A 357 -8.29 25.43 4.14
CA ASN A 357 -8.69 26.65 4.86
C ASN A 357 -9.04 27.78 3.89
N GLY A 358 -8.30 27.92 2.79
CA GLY A 358 -8.48 28.99 1.80
C GLY A 358 -9.85 28.97 1.13
N TYR A 359 -10.38 27.79 0.82
CA TYR A 359 -11.72 27.64 0.25
C TYR A 359 -12.81 27.33 1.29
N GLY A 360 -12.49 27.25 2.58
CA GLY A 360 -13.42 26.78 3.59
C GLY A 360 -13.94 25.38 3.30
N TYR A 361 -13.08 24.52 2.83
CA TYR A 361 -13.41 23.18 2.37
C TYR A 361 -13.86 22.28 3.52
N ARG A 362 -15.03 21.67 3.38
CA ARG A 362 -15.69 20.86 4.42
C ARG A 362 -16.06 19.49 3.87
N PRO A 363 -15.12 18.54 3.82
CA PRO A 363 -15.42 17.21 3.32
C PRO A 363 -16.46 16.51 4.20
N ASN A 364 -17.57 16.09 3.58
CA ASN A 364 -18.71 15.46 4.27
C ASN A 364 -18.76 13.93 4.10
N VAL A 365 -17.78 13.34 3.45
CA VAL A 365 -17.66 11.89 3.30
C VAL A 365 -17.01 11.28 4.54
N PRO A 366 -17.66 10.32 5.24
CA PRO A 366 -17.13 9.74 6.49
C PRO A 366 -15.80 9.01 6.30
N VAL A 367 -15.63 8.29 5.19
CA VAL A 367 -14.44 7.46 4.90
C VAL A 367 -13.81 7.89 3.59
N VAL A 368 -12.52 8.24 3.62
CA VAL A 368 -11.72 8.58 2.44
C VAL A 368 -10.52 7.62 2.34
N VAL A 369 -10.45 6.85 1.27
CA VAL A 369 -9.25 6.09 0.91
C VAL A 369 -8.41 6.93 -0.03
N ILE A 370 -7.18 7.27 0.38
CA ILE A 370 -6.25 8.07 -0.41
C ILE A 370 -5.12 7.15 -0.88
N ASP A 371 -5.31 6.55 -2.04
CA ASP A 371 -4.30 5.69 -2.67
C ASP A 371 -3.30 6.55 -3.45
N ALA A 372 -2.47 7.24 -2.69
CA ALA A 372 -1.46 8.17 -3.18
C ALA A 372 -0.20 8.10 -2.31
N CYS A 373 0.94 8.53 -2.90
CA CYS A 373 2.19 8.63 -2.18
C CYS A 373 2.10 9.66 -1.04
N PHE A 374 2.66 9.38 0.12
CA PHE A 374 2.90 10.29 1.25
C PHE A 374 1.68 10.99 1.86
N CYS A 375 0.49 10.92 1.30
CA CYS A 375 -0.67 11.67 1.78
C CYS A 375 -1.07 11.34 3.23
N GLY A 376 -0.63 10.18 3.77
CA GLY A 376 -0.80 9.77 5.16
C GLY A 376 0.44 9.96 6.04
N SER A 377 1.35 10.88 5.70
CA SER A 377 2.62 11.11 6.40
C SER A 377 2.44 11.74 7.78
N PHE A 378 1.73 11.04 8.67
CA PHE A 378 1.39 11.49 10.03
C PHE A 378 2.61 11.88 10.88
N HIS A 379 3.81 11.51 10.49
CA HIS A 379 5.05 11.89 11.16
C HIS A 379 5.47 13.33 10.84
N GLN A 380 4.99 13.91 9.76
CA GLN A 380 5.24 15.32 9.41
C GLN A 380 4.46 16.28 10.35
N ASP A 381 4.72 17.57 10.20
CA ASP A 381 4.03 18.59 10.99
C ASP A 381 2.55 18.73 10.56
N ASP A 382 2.23 18.39 9.31
CA ASP A 382 0.87 18.15 8.82
C ASP A 382 0.90 17.22 7.61
N CYS A 383 -0.27 16.75 7.14
CA CYS A 383 -0.42 15.99 5.90
C CYS A 383 -1.87 16.03 5.39
N ILE A 384 -2.06 15.71 4.11
CA ILE A 384 -3.37 15.70 3.44
C ILE A 384 -4.43 14.92 4.23
N ALA A 385 -4.11 13.73 4.73
CA ALA A 385 -5.06 12.92 5.50
C ALA A 385 -5.50 13.60 6.80
N ASN A 386 -4.60 14.34 7.47
CA ASN A 386 -4.94 15.12 8.65
C ASN A 386 -5.90 16.27 8.32
N GLU A 387 -5.69 16.96 7.20
CA GLU A 387 -6.60 18.03 6.79
C GLU A 387 -8.01 17.48 6.53
N TYR A 388 -8.17 16.37 5.81
CA TYR A 388 -9.48 15.73 5.69
C TYR A 388 -10.11 15.40 7.04
N LEU A 389 -9.30 14.92 7.98
CA LEU A 389 -9.78 14.46 9.28
C LEU A 389 -10.19 15.62 10.21
N PHE A 390 -9.40 16.69 10.24
CA PHE A 390 -9.57 17.79 11.24
C PHE A 390 -10.37 18.99 10.72
N GLN A 391 -10.68 19.05 9.41
CA GLN A 391 -11.62 20.06 8.92
C GLN A 391 -13.04 19.85 9.47
N PRO A 392 -13.84 20.92 9.58
CA PRO A 392 -15.28 20.78 9.76
C PRO A 392 -15.88 19.93 8.64
N GLY A 393 -16.85 19.10 8.96
CA GLY A 393 -17.48 18.16 8.03
C GLY A 393 -17.68 16.83 8.72
N ARG A 394 -17.63 15.72 7.95
CA ARG A 394 -18.01 14.40 8.48
C ARG A 394 -16.91 13.34 8.35
N THR A 395 -15.77 13.67 7.76
CA THR A 395 -14.67 12.70 7.61
C THR A 395 -14.10 12.30 8.95
N VAL A 396 -14.14 11.00 9.25
CA VAL A 396 -13.67 10.41 10.51
C VAL A 396 -12.62 9.31 10.29
N VAL A 397 -12.46 8.85 9.04
CA VAL A 397 -11.46 7.86 8.65
C VAL A 397 -10.80 8.29 7.34
N CYS A 398 -9.46 8.27 7.33
CA CYS A 398 -8.67 8.25 6.11
C CYS A 398 -7.81 6.98 6.10
N ILE A 399 -7.82 6.22 5.00
CA ILE A 399 -6.83 5.15 4.76
C ILE A 399 -5.80 5.72 3.80
N ALA A 400 -4.55 5.86 4.26
CA ALA A 400 -3.53 6.55 3.49
C ALA A 400 -2.12 6.00 3.75
N ASN A 401 -1.14 6.43 2.94
CA ASN A 401 0.21 5.89 2.93
C ASN A 401 1.23 6.90 3.44
N THR A 402 2.14 6.44 4.30
CA THR A 402 3.16 7.31 4.94
C THR A 402 4.38 7.61 4.07
N VAL A 403 4.62 6.79 3.06
CA VAL A 403 5.69 6.95 2.06
C VAL A 403 5.16 6.72 0.66
N ASN A 404 6.03 6.74 -0.35
CA ASN A 404 5.66 6.52 -1.72
C ASN A 404 5.13 5.10 -1.97
N VAL A 405 4.17 4.98 -2.88
CA VAL A 405 3.53 3.72 -3.29
C VAL A 405 3.65 3.48 -4.79
N LEU A 406 3.54 2.21 -5.19
CA LEU A 406 3.44 1.84 -6.61
C LEU A 406 2.00 1.92 -7.09
N GLN A 407 1.85 2.29 -8.34
CA GLN A 407 0.57 2.28 -9.06
C GLN A 407 -0.05 0.86 -9.17
N ASP A 408 0.78 -0.19 -9.07
CA ASP A 408 0.34 -1.59 -9.10
C ASP A 408 -0.10 -2.13 -7.73
N LYS A 409 -0.14 -1.29 -6.68
CA LYS A 409 -0.60 -1.69 -5.37
C LYS A 409 -2.07 -2.12 -5.43
N TRP A 410 -2.40 -3.22 -4.78
CA TRP A 410 -3.78 -3.63 -4.56
C TRP A 410 -4.33 -2.86 -3.34
N SER A 411 -4.90 -1.69 -3.58
CA SER A 411 -5.28 -0.72 -2.55
C SER A 411 -6.66 -0.98 -1.95
N ASP A 412 -7.54 -1.65 -2.67
CA ASP A 412 -8.93 -1.95 -2.27
C ASP A 412 -9.10 -3.35 -1.67
N ARG A 413 -7.99 -4.05 -1.39
CA ARG A 413 -8.02 -5.40 -0.78
C ARG A 413 -8.91 -5.45 0.44
N MET A 414 -9.94 -6.31 0.39
CA MET A 414 -10.90 -6.52 1.46
C MET A 414 -11.65 -5.25 1.91
N LEU A 415 -11.77 -4.26 1.03
CA LEU A 415 -12.42 -2.98 1.34
C LEU A 415 -13.88 -3.15 1.77
N GLY A 416 -14.59 -4.13 1.24
CA GLY A 416 -15.98 -4.42 1.56
C GLY A 416 -16.21 -4.96 2.98
N LEU A 417 -15.18 -5.35 3.73
CA LEU A 417 -15.34 -5.75 5.13
C LEU A 417 -15.97 -4.64 5.97
N ILE A 418 -15.71 -3.35 5.63
CA ILE A 418 -16.25 -2.20 6.38
C ILE A 418 -17.79 -2.11 6.37
N SER A 419 -18.46 -2.74 5.42
CA SER A 419 -19.93 -2.83 5.33
C SER A 419 -20.49 -4.23 5.65
N ASN A 420 -19.61 -5.20 5.93
CA ASN A 420 -19.95 -6.59 6.18
C ASN A 420 -19.58 -7.09 7.58
N GLY A 421 -19.55 -6.19 8.57
CA GLY A 421 -19.32 -6.53 9.98
C GLY A 421 -17.87 -6.38 10.45
N GLY A 422 -16.92 -6.08 9.56
CA GLY A 422 -15.55 -5.66 9.89
C GLY A 422 -15.47 -4.15 10.07
N CYS A 423 -14.27 -3.64 10.38
CA CYS A 423 -14.03 -2.22 10.60
C CYS A 423 -12.91 -1.68 9.69
N ALA A 424 -12.72 -0.35 9.67
CA ALA A 424 -11.67 0.29 8.88
C ALA A 424 -10.26 -0.25 9.22
N GLY A 425 -10.05 -0.61 10.49
CA GLY A 425 -8.80 -1.22 10.96
C GLY A 425 -8.54 -2.58 10.33
N ASP A 426 -9.56 -3.40 10.09
CA ASP A 426 -9.40 -4.72 9.48
C ASP A 426 -8.93 -4.62 8.04
N ILE A 427 -9.39 -3.64 7.26
CA ILE A 427 -8.91 -3.42 5.88
C ILE A 427 -7.38 -3.28 5.89
N VAL A 428 -6.85 -2.43 6.77
CA VAL A 428 -5.42 -2.16 6.87
C VAL A 428 -4.65 -3.30 7.55
N ARG A 429 -5.29 -4.06 8.45
CA ARG A 429 -4.73 -5.26 9.07
C ARG A 429 -4.35 -6.33 8.03
N TYR A 430 -5.11 -6.42 6.95
CA TYR A 430 -4.84 -7.35 5.86
C TYR A 430 -4.04 -6.72 4.70
N SER A 431 -3.70 -5.45 4.80
CA SER A 431 -2.71 -4.84 3.91
C SER A 431 -1.33 -5.48 4.13
N THR A 432 -0.68 -5.87 3.04
CA THR A 432 0.67 -6.43 3.08
C THR A 432 1.77 -5.36 3.04
N TYR A 433 1.40 -4.09 3.23
CA TYR A 433 2.29 -2.95 3.03
C TYR A 433 2.55 -2.17 4.33
N LEU A 434 3.83 -1.98 4.62
CA LEU A 434 4.33 -1.30 5.82
C LEU A 434 3.86 0.15 5.94
N GLU A 435 3.63 0.82 4.81
CA GLU A 435 3.27 2.22 4.70
C GLU A 435 1.79 2.54 4.84
N SER A 436 0.90 1.54 4.77
CA SER A 436 -0.55 1.77 4.77
C SER A 436 -1.11 1.84 6.19
N HIS A 437 -1.89 2.90 6.49
CA HIS A 437 -2.43 3.15 7.84
C HIS A 437 -3.86 3.70 7.81
N VAL A 438 -4.58 3.45 8.90
CA VAL A 438 -5.78 4.22 9.24
C VAL A 438 -5.35 5.51 9.96
N ILE A 439 -5.67 6.65 9.39
CA ILE A 439 -5.59 7.96 10.03
C ILE A 439 -7.02 8.30 10.47
N GLY A 440 -7.28 8.25 11.77
CA GLY A 440 -8.62 8.37 12.34
C GLY A 440 -9.05 7.15 13.15
N ASP A 441 -10.34 6.91 13.21
CA ASP A 441 -10.94 5.84 14.02
C ASP A 441 -10.88 4.46 13.32
N PRO A 442 -10.09 3.50 13.83
CA PRO A 442 -10.01 2.19 13.23
C PRO A 442 -11.26 1.33 13.48
N THR A 443 -12.11 1.70 14.46
CA THR A 443 -13.34 0.94 14.79
C THR A 443 -14.55 1.37 13.96
N PHE A 444 -14.41 2.33 13.05
CA PHE A 444 -15.51 2.78 12.21
C PHE A 444 -15.92 1.67 11.23
N ARG A 445 -17.24 1.47 11.10
CA ARG A 445 -17.87 0.58 10.13
C ARG A 445 -19.19 1.15 9.66
N PHE A 446 -19.64 0.73 8.48
CA PHE A 446 -21.01 0.96 8.05
C PHE A 446 -21.93 -0.10 8.63
N ALA A 447 -23.20 0.26 8.82
CA ALA A 447 -24.21 -0.73 9.15
C ALA A 447 -24.40 -1.67 7.93
N SER A 448 -24.42 -2.97 8.17
CA SER A 448 -24.68 -3.92 7.09
C SER A 448 -26.12 -3.81 6.60
N ALA A 449 -26.27 -4.00 5.29
CA ALA A 449 -27.59 -4.10 4.67
C ALA A 449 -28.30 -5.42 5.01
N ASP A 450 -27.56 -6.47 5.39
CA ASP A 450 -28.10 -7.77 5.80
C ASP A 450 -28.35 -7.81 7.30
N SER A 451 -29.55 -8.26 7.69
CA SER A 451 -29.94 -8.47 9.08
C SER A 451 -29.16 -9.60 9.79
N LYS A 452 -28.42 -10.41 9.04
CA LYS A 452 -27.57 -11.50 9.54
C LYS A 452 -26.08 -11.12 9.57
N THR A 453 -25.78 -9.89 9.94
CA THR A 453 -24.40 -9.39 10.02
C THR A 453 -23.54 -10.31 10.87
N LEU A 454 -22.42 -10.73 10.29
CA LEU A 454 -21.39 -11.47 11.02
C LEU A 454 -20.59 -10.49 11.89
N ASP A 455 -20.24 -10.89 13.10
CA ASP A 455 -19.24 -10.19 13.89
C ASP A 455 -17.85 -10.63 13.41
N ILE A 456 -17.36 -9.93 12.39
CA ILE A 456 -16.08 -10.26 11.74
C ILE A 456 -14.92 -10.08 12.69
N ASP A 457 -14.92 -9.04 13.51
CA ASP A 457 -13.85 -8.80 14.50
C ASP A 457 -13.75 -10.00 15.46
N HIS A 458 -14.88 -10.51 15.95
CA HIS A 458 -14.91 -11.67 16.81
C HIS A 458 -14.47 -12.96 16.09
N ILE A 459 -14.93 -13.17 14.85
CA ILE A 459 -14.54 -14.32 14.03
C ILE A 459 -13.02 -14.33 13.77
N ILE A 460 -12.44 -13.17 13.47
CA ILE A 460 -10.99 -13.03 13.30
C ILE A 460 -10.24 -13.34 14.60
N ASN A 461 -10.75 -12.86 15.73
CA ASN A 461 -10.12 -13.09 17.03
C ASN A 461 -10.21 -14.55 17.50
N GLU A 462 -11.34 -15.22 17.27
CA GLU A 462 -11.48 -16.65 17.55
C GLU A 462 -10.65 -17.53 16.63
N ASP A 463 -10.46 -17.13 15.39
CA ASP A 463 -9.65 -17.76 14.33
C ASP A 463 -9.90 -19.27 14.15
N LYS A 464 -11.17 -19.68 14.19
CA LYS A 464 -11.58 -21.10 14.10
C LYS A 464 -11.59 -21.61 12.66
N PRO A 465 -10.78 -22.64 12.29
CA PRO A 465 -10.73 -23.19 10.93
C PRO A 465 -12.09 -23.64 10.37
N SER A 466 -13.00 -24.11 11.23
CA SER A 466 -14.34 -24.52 10.81
C SER A 466 -15.19 -23.35 10.30
N MET A 467 -15.02 -22.17 10.89
CA MET A 467 -15.70 -20.97 10.44
C MET A 467 -15.12 -20.50 9.10
N TRP A 468 -13.81 -20.51 8.94
CA TRP A 468 -13.15 -20.15 7.68
C TRP A 468 -13.55 -21.07 6.53
N LYS A 469 -13.64 -22.38 6.76
CA LYS A 469 -14.17 -23.33 5.76
C LYS A 469 -15.60 -23.00 5.34
N LYS A 470 -16.45 -22.53 6.25
CA LYS A 470 -17.80 -22.08 5.94
C LYS A 470 -17.80 -20.79 5.14
N LEU A 471 -16.97 -19.79 5.53
CA LEU A 471 -16.88 -18.51 4.86
C LEU A 471 -16.25 -18.58 3.47
N LEU A 472 -15.44 -19.60 3.19
CA LEU A 472 -14.90 -19.83 1.84
C LEU A 472 -16.02 -20.03 0.77
N HIS A 473 -17.21 -20.43 1.18
CA HIS A 473 -18.38 -20.60 0.32
C HIS A 473 -19.46 -19.54 0.54
N ASN A 474 -19.09 -18.38 1.12
CA ASN A 474 -19.99 -17.25 1.27
C ASN A 474 -20.23 -16.57 -0.07
N ASP A 475 -21.38 -15.92 -0.26
CA ASP A 475 -21.71 -15.21 -1.49
C ASP A 475 -20.91 -13.90 -1.66
N HIS A 476 -20.31 -13.38 -0.57
CA HIS A 476 -19.56 -12.13 -0.59
C HIS A 476 -18.06 -12.39 -0.81
N PRO A 477 -17.44 -11.79 -1.87
CA PRO A 477 -16.05 -12.06 -2.26
C PRO A 477 -15.02 -11.69 -1.19
N ASP A 478 -15.23 -10.62 -0.41
CA ASP A 478 -14.29 -10.25 0.64
C ASP A 478 -14.30 -11.24 1.81
N LEU A 479 -15.45 -11.86 2.11
CA LEU A 479 -15.52 -12.91 3.11
C LEU A 479 -14.86 -14.20 2.62
N GLN A 480 -14.96 -14.51 1.31
CA GLN A 480 -14.18 -15.60 0.70
C GLN A 480 -12.68 -15.30 0.76
N SER A 481 -12.26 -14.08 0.39
CA SER A 481 -10.87 -13.65 0.42
C SER A 481 -10.28 -13.70 1.83
N LEU A 482 -11.04 -13.28 2.84
CA LEU A 482 -10.67 -13.39 4.25
C LEU A 482 -10.52 -14.85 4.68
N ALA A 483 -11.43 -15.72 4.25
CA ALA A 483 -11.37 -17.17 4.52
C ALA A 483 -10.12 -17.80 3.87
N ILE A 484 -9.80 -17.46 2.63
CA ILE A 484 -8.58 -17.91 1.95
C ILE A 484 -7.33 -17.47 2.75
N GLU A 485 -7.29 -16.21 3.19
CA GLU A 485 -6.20 -15.69 4.01
C GLU A 485 -5.96 -16.56 5.26
N HIS A 486 -7.00 -16.79 6.05
CA HIS A 486 -6.89 -17.55 7.30
C HIS A 486 -6.65 -19.04 7.08
N LEU A 487 -7.30 -19.65 6.10
CA LEU A 487 -7.05 -21.06 5.77
C LEU A 487 -5.61 -21.29 5.30
N CYS A 488 -5.03 -20.36 4.54
CA CYS A 488 -3.61 -20.42 4.18
C CYS A 488 -2.70 -20.26 5.41
N ARG A 489 -3.02 -19.35 6.35
CA ARG A 489 -2.25 -19.20 7.63
C ARG A 489 -2.27 -20.49 8.46
N HIS A 490 -3.38 -21.21 8.44
CA HIS A 490 -3.51 -22.51 9.08
C HIS A 490 -2.91 -23.68 8.28
N GLY A 491 -2.37 -23.46 7.07
CA GLY A 491 -1.86 -24.52 6.20
C GLY A 491 -2.95 -25.48 5.68
N LEU A 492 -4.19 -25.01 5.57
CA LEU A 492 -5.36 -25.82 5.22
C LEU A 492 -5.80 -25.68 3.77
N LEU A 493 -5.10 -24.89 2.96
CA LEU A 493 -5.26 -24.81 1.52
C LEU A 493 -3.95 -25.18 0.83
N SER A 494 -4.00 -26.18 -0.03
CA SER A 494 -2.89 -26.56 -0.91
C SER A 494 -2.82 -25.67 -2.15
N SER A 495 -1.70 -25.66 -2.85
CA SER A 495 -1.56 -24.93 -4.12
C SER A 495 -2.57 -25.40 -5.18
N ALA A 496 -2.89 -26.69 -5.24
CA ALA A 496 -3.92 -27.23 -6.13
C ALA A 496 -5.32 -26.68 -5.81
N GLN A 497 -5.66 -26.54 -4.52
CA GLN A 497 -6.95 -25.94 -4.12
C GLN A 497 -6.98 -24.43 -4.40
N LEU A 498 -5.86 -23.71 -4.22
CA LEU A 498 -5.78 -22.29 -4.58
C LEU A 498 -5.91 -22.09 -6.11
N ARG A 499 -5.35 -23.00 -6.89
CA ARG A 499 -5.53 -23.03 -8.36
C ARG A 499 -7.00 -23.26 -8.72
N ASP A 500 -7.66 -24.24 -8.13
CA ASP A 500 -9.09 -24.52 -8.36
C ASP A 500 -9.96 -23.29 -7.99
N ILE A 501 -9.67 -22.62 -6.87
CA ILE A 501 -10.36 -21.36 -6.51
C ILE A 501 -10.14 -20.29 -7.58
N TYR A 502 -8.92 -20.12 -8.08
CA TYR A 502 -8.61 -19.18 -9.15
C TYR A 502 -9.41 -19.49 -10.43
N GLU A 503 -9.40 -20.74 -10.88
CA GLU A 503 -10.03 -21.17 -12.11
C GLU A 503 -11.56 -21.10 -12.07
N THR A 504 -12.17 -21.27 -10.88
CA THR A 504 -13.63 -21.40 -10.73
C THR A 504 -14.31 -20.14 -10.22
N SER A 505 -13.59 -19.19 -9.56
CA SER A 505 -14.21 -18.02 -8.99
C SER A 505 -14.67 -17.02 -10.06
N PRO A 506 -15.93 -16.55 -10.02
CA PRO A 506 -16.40 -15.48 -10.88
C PRO A 506 -15.87 -14.10 -10.44
N PHE A 507 -15.38 -13.96 -9.19
CA PHE A 507 -14.95 -12.70 -8.60
C PHE A 507 -13.47 -12.45 -8.87
N ALA A 508 -13.14 -11.31 -9.46
CA ALA A 508 -11.76 -10.91 -9.73
C ALA A 508 -10.96 -10.73 -8.44
N THR A 509 -11.58 -10.19 -7.38
CA THR A 509 -10.95 -9.98 -6.07
C THR A 509 -10.58 -11.31 -5.40
N VAL A 510 -11.40 -12.36 -5.55
CA VAL A 510 -11.10 -13.71 -5.06
C VAL A 510 -9.99 -14.37 -5.88
N ARG A 511 -10.02 -14.23 -7.23
CA ARG A 511 -8.93 -14.74 -8.09
C ARG A 511 -7.60 -14.08 -7.75
N LEU A 512 -7.62 -12.77 -7.47
CA LEU A 512 -6.43 -12.02 -7.07
C LEU A 512 -5.89 -12.48 -5.70
N GLN A 513 -6.78 -12.78 -4.75
CA GLN A 513 -6.40 -13.33 -3.44
C GLN A 513 -5.77 -14.73 -3.60
N ALA A 514 -6.34 -15.59 -4.43
CA ALA A 514 -5.80 -16.91 -4.72
C ALA A 514 -4.42 -16.81 -5.41
N LEU A 515 -4.27 -15.93 -6.41
CA LEU A 515 -3.01 -15.65 -7.08
C LEU A 515 -1.93 -15.18 -6.10
N GLU A 516 -2.26 -14.27 -5.19
CA GLU A 516 -1.32 -13.81 -4.16
C GLU A 516 -0.88 -14.97 -3.26
N LYS A 517 -1.80 -15.82 -2.80
CA LYS A 517 -1.45 -16.92 -1.90
C LYS A 517 -0.65 -18.03 -2.60
N ILE A 518 -1.00 -18.40 -3.81
CA ILE A 518 -0.24 -19.40 -4.55
C ILE A 518 1.17 -18.93 -4.92
N SER A 519 1.35 -17.62 -5.13
CA SER A 519 2.67 -17.04 -5.41
C SER A 519 3.69 -17.19 -4.27
N LEU A 520 3.20 -17.33 -3.03
CA LEU A 520 4.05 -17.59 -1.86
C LEU A 520 4.49 -19.06 -1.77
N ILE A 521 3.79 -19.97 -2.47
CA ILE A 521 4.15 -21.39 -2.57
C ILE A 521 5.19 -21.61 -3.66
N GLY A 522 4.99 -21.00 -4.82
CA GLY A 522 5.99 -20.94 -5.90
C GLY A 522 6.22 -22.27 -6.64
N ASP A 523 5.24 -23.17 -6.66
CA ASP A 523 5.31 -24.47 -7.32
C ASP A 523 4.78 -24.47 -8.78
N ASP A 524 4.62 -25.64 -9.39
CA ASP A 524 4.14 -25.77 -10.77
C ASP A 524 2.69 -25.27 -10.94
N ASN A 525 1.85 -25.34 -9.91
CA ASN A 525 0.52 -24.75 -9.96
C ASN A 525 0.58 -23.22 -10.02
N PHE A 526 1.55 -22.60 -9.34
CA PHE A 526 1.78 -21.17 -9.47
C PHE A 526 2.15 -20.78 -10.90
N ILE A 527 3.02 -21.54 -11.56
CA ILE A 527 3.41 -21.28 -12.95
C ILE A 527 2.19 -21.39 -13.88
N ALA A 528 1.38 -22.44 -13.71
CA ALA A 528 0.16 -22.62 -14.50
C ALA A 528 -0.84 -21.47 -14.28
N VAL A 529 -1.04 -21.04 -13.03
CA VAL A 529 -1.93 -19.89 -12.71
C VAL A 529 -1.38 -18.60 -13.33
N LEU A 530 -0.06 -18.36 -13.33
CA LEU A 530 0.50 -17.17 -13.97
C LEU A 530 0.28 -17.14 -15.48
N GLU A 531 0.42 -18.30 -16.14
CA GLU A 531 0.14 -18.40 -17.57
C GLU A 531 -1.31 -18.00 -17.88
N GLU A 532 -2.27 -18.53 -17.13
CA GLU A 532 -3.70 -18.23 -17.29
C GLU A 532 -4.02 -16.78 -16.88
N ALA A 533 -3.55 -16.34 -15.71
CA ALA A 533 -3.83 -15.02 -15.14
C ALA A 533 -3.21 -13.87 -15.98
N SER A 534 -2.17 -14.14 -16.75
CA SER A 534 -1.63 -13.17 -17.72
C SER A 534 -2.62 -12.82 -18.84
N GLN A 535 -3.69 -13.59 -18.99
CA GLN A 535 -4.78 -13.39 -19.93
C GLN A 535 -6.15 -13.20 -19.24
N ASP A 536 -6.16 -12.96 -17.92
CA ASP A 536 -7.41 -12.76 -17.17
C ASP A 536 -8.21 -11.60 -17.76
N SER A 537 -9.52 -11.71 -17.72
CA SER A 537 -10.43 -10.66 -18.21
C SER A 537 -10.39 -9.38 -17.37
N HIS A 538 -9.95 -9.48 -16.10
CA HIS A 538 -9.81 -8.33 -15.20
C HIS A 538 -8.38 -7.80 -15.22
N GLU A 539 -8.22 -6.52 -15.55
CA GLU A 539 -6.90 -5.89 -15.76
C GLU A 539 -5.98 -5.98 -14.55
N LEU A 540 -6.50 -5.80 -13.33
CA LEU A 540 -5.66 -5.88 -12.12
C LEU A 540 -5.10 -7.29 -11.90
N VAL A 541 -5.90 -8.34 -12.15
CA VAL A 541 -5.44 -9.74 -12.09
C VAL A 541 -4.36 -9.97 -13.15
N GLN A 542 -4.62 -9.55 -14.39
CA GLN A 542 -3.67 -9.62 -15.49
C GLN A 542 -2.37 -8.88 -15.17
N ARG A 543 -2.47 -7.65 -14.70
CA ARG A 543 -1.34 -6.78 -14.34
C ARG A 543 -0.46 -7.37 -13.25
N GLN A 544 -1.07 -7.95 -12.19
CA GLN A 544 -0.33 -8.61 -11.12
C GLN A 544 0.34 -9.90 -11.60
N ALA A 545 -0.34 -10.69 -12.44
CA ALA A 545 0.26 -11.87 -13.03
C ALA A 545 1.50 -11.52 -13.88
N ILE A 546 1.41 -10.52 -14.75
CA ILE A 546 2.55 -10.05 -15.53
C ILE A 546 3.72 -9.68 -14.62
N ARG A 547 3.50 -8.84 -13.61
CA ARG A 547 4.55 -8.49 -12.63
C ARG A 547 5.20 -9.70 -11.96
N LEU A 548 4.42 -10.73 -11.67
CA LEU A 548 4.91 -11.95 -11.05
C LEU A 548 5.69 -12.83 -12.04
N ILE A 549 5.41 -12.75 -13.36
CA ILE A 549 6.21 -13.41 -14.40
C ILE A 549 7.67 -12.95 -14.30
N GLY A 550 7.93 -11.65 -14.36
CA GLY A 550 9.30 -11.14 -14.24
C GLY A 550 9.94 -11.40 -12.88
N LYS A 551 9.16 -11.36 -11.78
CA LYS A 551 9.65 -11.66 -10.44
C LYS A 551 9.96 -13.14 -10.23
N SER A 552 9.23 -14.05 -10.89
CA SER A 552 9.54 -15.49 -10.85
C SER A 552 10.79 -15.81 -11.68
N GLY A 553 10.94 -15.16 -12.82
CA GLY A 553 12.03 -15.40 -13.77
C GLY A 553 12.04 -16.80 -14.38
N ASP A 554 10.95 -17.55 -14.24
CA ASP A 554 10.83 -18.89 -14.80
C ASP A 554 10.63 -18.81 -16.32
N GLU A 555 11.55 -19.36 -17.05
CA GLU A 555 11.56 -19.29 -18.54
C GLU A 555 10.36 -19.99 -19.19
N ARG A 556 9.66 -20.88 -18.47
CA ARG A 556 8.40 -21.48 -18.93
C ARG A 556 7.31 -20.43 -19.20
N LEU A 557 7.43 -19.24 -18.60
CA LEU A 557 6.51 -18.12 -18.73
C LEU A 557 6.83 -17.17 -19.91
N ILE A 558 7.94 -17.39 -20.61
CA ILE A 558 8.28 -16.61 -21.82
C ILE A 558 7.14 -16.61 -22.85
N PRO A 559 6.44 -17.72 -23.12
CA PRO A 559 5.30 -17.72 -24.04
C PRO A 559 4.17 -16.78 -23.61
N ALA A 560 3.83 -16.77 -22.33
CA ALA A 560 2.81 -15.88 -21.78
C ALA A 560 3.21 -14.39 -21.88
N LEU A 561 4.46 -14.06 -21.54
CA LEU A 561 5.01 -12.71 -21.66
C LEU A 561 5.00 -12.19 -23.10
N ILE A 562 5.45 -13.02 -24.06
CA ILE A 562 5.46 -12.66 -25.48
C ILE A 562 4.04 -12.49 -26.02
N LYS A 563 3.10 -13.34 -25.59
CA LYS A 563 1.69 -13.19 -25.95
C LYS A 563 1.14 -11.83 -25.55
N ILE A 564 1.44 -11.33 -24.34
CA ILE A 564 1.05 -9.98 -23.92
C ILE A 564 1.65 -8.92 -24.86
N CYS A 565 2.94 -9.02 -25.17
CA CYS A 565 3.60 -8.07 -26.07
C CYS A 565 2.96 -8.02 -27.47
N ILE A 566 2.35 -9.13 -27.91
CA ILE A 566 1.71 -9.24 -29.22
C ILE A 566 0.24 -8.81 -29.17
N THR A 567 -0.51 -9.15 -28.11
CA THR A 567 -1.98 -9.09 -28.13
C THR A 567 -2.58 -7.96 -27.26
N ASN A 568 -1.82 -7.42 -26.31
CA ASN A 568 -2.39 -6.41 -25.41
C ASN A 568 -2.33 -5.03 -26.06
N ASN A 569 -3.50 -4.55 -26.51
CA ASN A 569 -3.70 -3.22 -27.09
C ASN A 569 -4.53 -2.28 -26.17
N THR A 570 -4.91 -2.72 -24.97
CA THR A 570 -5.89 -2.05 -24.13
C THR A 570 -5.31 -1.48 -22.84
N SER A 571 -4.35 -2.17 -22.22
CA SER A 571 -3.75 -1.73 -20.97
C SER A 571 -2.30 -1.27 -21.14
N ASP A 572 -2.07 0.04 -21.08
CA ASP A 572 -0.73 0.63 -21.10
C ASP A 572 0.10 0.16 -19.89
N ARG A 573 -0.55 -0.08 -18.75
CA ARG A 573 0.16 -0.52 -17.55
C ARG A 573 0.62 -1.98 -17.67
N CYS A 574 -0.20 -2.86 -18.25
CA CYS A 574 0.22 -4.23 -18.57
C CYS A 574 1.40 -4.24 -19.56
N ASN A 575 1.34 -3.40 -20.60
CA ASN A 575 2.44 -3.23 -21.54
C ASN A 575 3.72 -2.74 -20.86
N PHE A 576 3.61 -1.76 -19.95
CA PHE A 576 4.74 -1.25 -19.21
C PHE A 576 5.41 -2.34 -18.37
N ASN A 577 4.63 -3.13 -17.62
CA ASN A 577 5.14 -4.22 -16.80
C ASN A 577 5.78 -5.32 -17.67
N ALA A 578 5.13 -5.70 -18.75
CA ALA A 578 5.71 -6.68 -19.70
C ALA A 578 7.06 -6.19 -20.27
N MET A 579 7.18 -4.90 -20.63
CA MET A 579 8.46 -4.35 -21.11
C MET A 579 9.55 -4.30 -20.03
N VAL A 580 9.19 -4.18 -18.76
CA VAL A 580 10.15 -4.32 -17.64
C VAL A 580 10.61 -5.77 -17.55
N ASP A 581 9.67 -6.71 -17.64
CA ASP A 581 9.94 -8.14 -17.50
C ASP A 581 10.81 -8.71 -18.65
N LEU A 582 10.68 -8.16 -19.88
CA LEU A 582 11.60 -8.54 -20.98
C LEU A 582 13.08 -8.39 -20.58
N SER A 583 13.40 -7.47 -19.65
CA SER A 583 14.79 -7.19 -19.28
C SER A 583 15.45 -8.27 -18.42
N VAL A 584 14.67 -9.22 -17.88
CA VAL A 584 15.18 -10.25 -16.97
C VAL A 584 15.28 -11.63 -17.62
N PHE A 585 14.78 -11.78 -18.88
CA PHE A 585 14.83 -13.02 -19.63
C PHE A 585 15.88 -13.01 -20.76
N PRO A 586 16.40 -14.19 -21.18
CA PRO A 586 17.38 -14.29 -22.26
C PRO A 586 16.82 -13.83 -23.62
N LYS A 587 17.57 -12.96 -24.30
CA LYS A 587 17.17 -12.35 -25.58
C LYS A 587 16.85 -13.39 -26.67
N GLU A 588 17.69 -14.41 -26.80
CA GLU A 588 17.54 -15.43 -27.82
C GLU A 588 16.21 -16.15 -27.68
N LYS A 589 15.83 -16.55 -26.45
CA LYS A 589 14.57 -17.25 -26.17
C LYS A 589 13.35 -16.35 -26.41
N LEU A 590 13.45 -15.09 -26.04
CA LEU A 590 12.38 -14.10 -26.29
C LEU A 590 12.16 -13.89 -27.79
N LEU A 591 13.22 -13.77 -28.59
CA LEU A 591 13.13 -13.57 -30.03
C LEU A 591 12.65 -14.84 -30.79
N GLU A 592 13.07 -16.00 -30.35
CA GLU A 592 12.61 -17.29 -30.90
C GLU A 592 11.11 -17.44 -30.66
N GLU A 593 10.66 -17.24 -29.43
CA GLU A 593 9.24 -17.35 -29.08
C GLU A 593 8.39 -16.26 -29.74
N PHE A 594 8.92 -15.04 -29.86
CA PHE A 594 8.27 -13.96 -30.62
C PHE A 594 8.05 -14.33 -32.08
N ALA A 595 9.06 -14.86 -32.73
CA ALA A 595 8.95 -15.31 -34.13
C ALA A 595 7.88 -16.40 -34.26
N ARG A 596 7.92 -17.40 -33.38
CA ARG A 596 6.96 -18.52 -33.37
C ARG A 596 5.51 -18.03 -33.22
N GLN A 597 5.23 -17.13 -32.26
CA GLN A 597 3.86 -16.65 -32.00
C GLN A 597 3.41 -15.66 -33.07
N PHE A 598 4.26 -14.72 -33.46
CA PHE A 598 3.88 -13.66 -34.41
C PHE A 598 3.60 -14.21 -35.83
N ASP A 599 4.15 -15.35 -36.18
CA ASP A 599 3.92 -16.03 -37.44
C ASP A 599 2.64 -16.88 -37.46
N ASP A 600 1.97 -17.05 -36.31
CA ASP A 600 0.67 -17.69 -36.24
C ASP A 600 -0.33 -16.94 -37.15
N PRO A 601 -1.02 -17.67 -38.07
CA PRO A 601 -2.04 -17.08 -38.98
C PRO A 601 -3.18 -16.34 -38.25
N LYS A 602 -3.43 -16.65 -36.95
CA LYS A 602 -4.42 -15.97 -36.12
C LYS A 602 -3.99 -14.57 -35.69
N VAL A 603 -2.69 -14.25 -35.79
CA VAL A 603 -2.17 -12.90 -35.45
C VAL A 603 -2.40 -11.99 -36.66
N CYS A 604 -3.39 -11.12 -36.51
CA CYS A 604 -3.81 -10.18 -37.56
C CYS A 604 -3.53 -8.74 -37.16
N TYR A 605 -2.74 -8.06 -37.99
CA TYR A 605 -2.50 -6.61 -37.87
C TYR A 605 -2.63 -5.96 -39.24
N MET A 606 -3.21 -4.75 -39.25
CA MET A 606 -3.38 -3.96 -40.48
C MET A 606 -2.02 -3.64 -41.14
N HIS A 607 -0.99 -3.39 -40.31
CA HIS A 607 0.39 -3.13 -40.73
C HIS A 607 1.34 -4.13 -40.08
N LYS A 608 1.13 -5.43 -40.37
CA LYS A 608 1.81 -6.56 -39.69
C LYS A 608 3.33 -6.39 -39.66
N ASP A 609 3.97 -6.01 -40.76
CA ASP A 609 5.44 -5.84 -40.82
C ASP A 609 5.95 -4.69 -39.96
N SER A 610 5.22 -3.59 -39.89
CA SER A 610 5.55 -2.46 -39.02
C SER A 610 5.44 -2.86 -37.55
N VAL A 611 4.35 -3.52 -37.15
CA VAL A 611 4.15 -4.02 -35.78
C VAL A 611 5.23 -5.04 -35.40
N ARG A 612 5.54 -5.99 -36.32
CA ARG A 612 6.65 -6.95 -36.15
C ARG A 612 7.96 -6.21 -35.83
N SER A 613 8.29 -5.21 -36.64
CA SER A 613 9.52 -4.43 -36.47
C SER A 613 9.59 -3.67 -35.16
N ILE A 614 8.46 -3.08 -34.70
CA ILE A 614 8.36 -2.36 -33.45
C ILE A 614 8.57 -3.29 -32.25
N ILE A 615 7.81 -4.40 -32.18
CA ILE A 615 7.91 -5.35 -31.07
C ILE A 615 9.30 -5.98 -31.03
N LYS A 616 9.81 -6.48 -32.19
CA LYS A 616 11.14 -7.06 -32.28
C LYS A 616 12.22 -6.10 -31.76
N ARG A 617 12.21 -4.84 -32.21
CA ARG A 617 13.16 -3.80 -31.77
C ARG A 617 13.02 -3.52 -30.26
N THR A 618 11.81 -3.60 -29.74
CA THR A 618 11.57 -3.44 -28.30
C THR A 618 12.21 -4.56 -27.50
N ILE A 619 12.03 -5.82 -27.93
CA ILE A 619 12.67 -6.98 -27.32
C ILE A 619 14.20 -6.84 -27.41
N GLU A 620 14.74 -6.55 -28.60
CA GLU A 620 16.18 -6.38 -28.81
C GLU A 620 16.81 -5.28 -27.92
N ARG A 621 16.08 -4.23 -27.63
CA ARG A 621 16.52 -3.12 -26.78
C ARG A 621 16.39 -3.42 -25.28
N LYS A 622 15.37 -4.16 -24.88
CA LYS A 622 15.03 -4.39 -23.46
C LYS A 622 15.66 -5.65 -22.91
N ALA A 623 15.67 -6.74 -23.69
CA ALA A 623 16.30 -7.98 -23.28
C ALA A 623 17.79 -7.76 -22.97
N ASP A 624 18.30 -8.47 -21.99
CA ASP A 624 19.68 -8.37 -21.50
C ASP A 624 20.12 -7.01 -20.98
N MET A 625 19.20 -6.05 -20.79
CA MET A 625 19.53 -4.70 -20.33
C MET A 625 20.39 -4.68 -19.05
N TRP A 626 20.13 -5.60 -18.13
CA TRP A 626 20.81 -5.71 -16.84
C TRP A 626 21.89 -6.81 -16.79
N THR A 627 21.97 -7.62 -17.84
CA THR A 627 22.88 -8.77 -17.89
C THR A 627 24.36 -8.37 -17.80
N ALA A 628 24.75 -7.33 -18.49
CA ALA A 628 26.13 -6.83 -18.44
C ALA A 628 26.48 -6.28 -17.05
N ASP A 629 25.60 -5.47 -16.46
CA ASP A 629 25.79 -4.88 -15.14
C ASP A 629 25.87 -5.96 -14.05
N MET A 630 25.01 -6.97 -14.10
CA MET A 630 25.04 -8.08 -13.13
C MET A 630 26.27 -8.96 -13.29
N LYS A 631 26.75 -9.22 -14.50
CA LYS A 631 28.01 -9.95 -14.74
C LYS A 631 29.21 -9.20 -14.15
N GLN A 632 29.22 -7.86 -14.25
CA GLN A 632 30.30 -7.04 -13.67
C GLN A 632 30.37 -7.12 -12.15
N ILE A 633 29.31 -7.48 -11.43
CA ILE A 633 29.35 -7.62 -9.96
C ILE A 633 30.43 -8.62 -9.54
N ALA A 634 30.61 -9.71 -10.28
CA ALA A 634 31.63 -10.75 -10.01
C ALA A 634 33.00 -10.44 -10.65
N ASP A 635 33.16 -9.33 -11.36
CA ASP A 635 34.41 -8.95 -12.02
C ASP A 635 35.44 -8.43 -11.01
N ALA A 636 36.61 -9.04 -10.97
CA ALA A 636 37.70 -8.67 -10.08
C ALA A 636 38.34 -7.29 -10.41
N THR A 637 38.10 -6.77 -11.61
CA THR A 637 38.74 -5.54 -12.10
C THR A 637 38.05 -4.26 -11.64
N ILE A 638 36.78 -4.32 -11.18
CA ILE A 638 36.04 -3.16 -10.72
C ILE A 638 36.31 -2.86 -9.24
N THR A 639 36.19 -1.58 -8.88
CA THR A 639 36.33 -1.14 -7.49
C THR A 639 35.16 -1.58 -6.62
N ALA A 640 35.38 -1.73 -5.30
CA ALA A 640 34.31 -2.04 -4.33
C ALA A 640 33.14 -1.03 -4.41
N LYS A 641 33.44 0.26 -4.58
CA LYS A 641 32.41 1.31 -4.73
C LYS A 641 31.55 1.12 -5.99
N GLN A 642 32.15 0.75 -7.11
CA GLN A 642 31.41 0.44 -8.36
C GLN A 642 30.55 -0.80 -8.17
N ARG A 643 31.07 -1.85 -7.55
CA ARG A 643 30.36 -3.10 -7.28
C ARG A 643 29.14 -2.86 -6.41
N LEU A 644 29.26 -2.16 -5.29
CA LEU A 644 28.14 -1.81 -4.42
C LEU A 644 27.07 -0.98 -5.16
N ARG A 645 27.50 -0.06 -6.07
CA ARG A 645 26.56 0.69 -6.91
C ARG A 645 25.79 -0.23 -7.84
N LEU A 646 26.45 -1.17 -8.53
CA LEU A 646 25.82 -2.13 -9.41
C LEU A 646 24.83 -3.04 -8.67
N ILE A 647 25.20 -3.57 -7.51
CA ILE A 647 24.32 -4.38 -6.67
C ILE A 647 23.04 -3.62 -6.33
N ARG A 648 23.14 -2.35 -5.90
CA ARG A 648 21.98 -1.51 -5.57
C ARG A 648 21.12 -1.19 -6.79
N GLN A 649 21.74 -0.99 -7.95
CA GLN A 649 21.02 -0.69 -9.18
C GLN A 649 20.26 -1.91 -9.71
N THR A 650 20.88 -3.09 -9.66
CA THR A 650 20.31 -4.32 -10.23
C THR A 650 19.40 -5.07 -9.28
N ARG A 651 19.38 -4.74 -7.98
CA ARG A 651 18.52 -5.42 -6.99
C ARG A 651 17.01 -5.39 -7.31
N ASN A 652 16.55 -4.47 -8.17
CA ASN A 652 15.17 -4.41 -8.63
C ASN A 652 14.90 -5.20 -9.92
N TYR A 653 15.97 -5.67 -10.61
CA TYR A 653 15.90 -6.22 -11.96
C TYR A 653 16.78 -7.47 -12.04
N MET A 654 16.37 -8.52 -11.34
CA MET A 654 17.14 -9.76 -11.28
C MET A 654 17.12 -10.49 -12.61
N VAL A 655 18.30 -10.68 -13.20
CA VAL A 655 18.49 -11.67 -14.28
C VAL A 655 18.74 -13.02 -13.62
N HIS A 656 17.68 -13.80 -13.48
CA HIS A 656 17.68 -15.03 -12.65
C HIS A 656 18.70 -16.07 -13.12
N SER A 657 19.00 -16.14 -14.42
CA SER A 657 20.05 -17.03 -14.96
C SER A 657 21.46 -16.70 -14.44
N LEU A 658 21.70 -15.51 -13.90
CA LEU A 658 22.98 -15.09 -13.30
C LEU A 658 23.09 -15.34 -11.81
N ILE A 659 22.03 -15.75 -11.13
CA ILE A 659 22.05 -16.06 -9.69
C ILE A 659 23.15 -17.09 -9.36
N PRO A 660 23.37 -18.20 -10.11
CA PRO A 660 24.48 -19.12 -9.83
C PRO A 660 25.85 -18.45 -9.86
N THR A 661 26.09 -17.52 -10.77
CA THR A 661 27.35 -16.75 -10.83
C THR A 661 27.55 -15.90 -9.60
N LEU A 662 26.49 -15.23 -9.13
CA LEU A 662 26.52 -14.39 -7.93
C LEU A 662 26.73 -15.24 -6.67
N LEU A 663 26.07 -16.38 -6.55
CA LEU A 663 26.24 -17.32 -5.45
C LEU A 663 27.67 -17.89 -5.38
N ASN A 664 28.28 -18.20 -6.53
CA ASN A 664 29.65 -18.66 -6.61
C ASN A 664 30.67 -17.57 -6.20
N TYR A 665 30.36 -16.31 -6.51
CA TYR A 665 31.20 -15.18 -6.16
C TYR A 665 31.09 -14.79 -4.67
N LEU A 666 29.91 -14.92 -4.06
CA LEU A 666 29.57 -14.47 -2.72
C LEU A 666 30.60 -14.86 -1.63
N PRO A 667 31.12 -16.10 -1.53
CA PRO A 667 32.10 -16.46 -0.51
C PRO A 667 33.44 -15.71 -0.59
N SER A 668 33.84 -15.29 -1.80
CA SER A 668 35.12 -14.61 -2.06
C SER A 668 35.06 -13.09 -1.97
N ALA A 669 33.85 -12.52 -1.80
CA ALA A 669 33.62 -11.08 -1.75
C ALA A 669 34.05 -10.50 -0.39
N ASP A 670 34.34 -9.21 -0.35
CA ASP A 670 34.54 -8.48 0.91
C ASP A 670 33.23 -8.38 1.71
N THR A 671 33.32 -8.11 3.01
CA THR A 671 32.19 -8.09 3.95
C THR A 671 31.04 -7.19 3.50
N ASP A 672 31.31 -5.97 3.02
CA ASP A 672 30.27 -5.03 2.60
C ASP A 672 29.56 -5.53 1.33
N THR A 673 30.32 -6.10 0.40
CA THR A 673 29.78 -6.74 -0.80
C THR A 673 28.95 -7.98 -0.46
N GLN A 674 29.41 -8.81 0.49
CA GLN A 674 28.65 -9.98 0.96
C GLN A 674 27.28 -9.57 1.51
N ILE A 675 27.24 -8.57 2.40
CA ILE A 675 25.99 -8.05 2.98
C ILE A 675 25.06 -7.51 1.88
N ALA A 676 25.59 -6.70 0.97
CA ALA A 676 24.78 -6.11 -0.10
C ALA A 676 24.24 -7.17 -1.09
N LEU A 677 25.03 -8.20 -1.42
CA LEU A 677 24.58 -9.31 -2.27
C LEU A 677 23.50 -10.16 -1.58
N LEU A 678 23.70 -10.48 -0.30
CA LEU A 678 22.70 -11.22 0.48
C LEU A 678 21.39 -10.45 0.55
N GLU A 679 21.43 -9.14 0.83
CA GLU A 679 20.26 -8.28 0.82
C GLU A 679 19.57 -8.32 -0.55
N MET A 680 20.32 -8.12 -1.63
CA MET A 680 19.80 -8.13 -2.99
C MET A 680 19.09 -9.46 -3.32
N LEU A 681 19.75 -10.60 -3.02
CA LEU A 681 19.16 -11.92 -3.25
C LEU A 681 17.88 -12.13 -2.43
N GLY A 682 17.84 -11.63 -1.20
CA GLY A 682 16.69 -11.71 -0.31
C GLY A 682 15.46 -10.94 -0.75
N TRP A 683 15.55 -10.10 -1.79
CA TRP A 683 14.40 -9.39 -2.34
C TRP A 683 13.65 -10.14 -3.43
N HIS A 684 14.25 -11.22 -3.94
CA HIS A 684 13.68 -12.02 -5.03
C HIS A 684 12.90 -13.21 -4.50
N THR A 685 11.95 -12.93 -3.59
CA THR A 685 11.16 -13.92 -2.86
C THR A 685 10.27 -14.79 -3.75
N TYR A 686 9.92 -14.31 -4.95
CA TYR A 686 9.13 -15.07 -5.94
C TYR A 686 9.98 -15.81 -6.97
N SER A 687 11.32 -15.72 -6.89
CA SER A 687 12.23 -16.34 -7.86
C SER A 687 12.12 -17.86 -7.85
N TYR A 688 12.06 -18.47 -9.04
CA TYR A 688 12.15 -19.93 -9.18
C TYR A 688 13.48 -20.48 -8.63
N MET A 689 14.48 -19.61 -8.46
CA MET A 689 15.78 -19.94 -7.88
C MET A 689 15.81 -19.85 -6.33
N ALA A 690 14.71 -19.46 -5.67
CA ALA A 690 14.69 -19.28 -4.21
C ALA A 690 15.18 -20.55 -3.45
N PRO A 691 14.77 -21.77 -3.78
CA PRO A 691 15.29 -22.97 -3.09
C PRO A 691 16.82 -23.11 -3.20
N ARG A 692 17.38 -22.84 -4.38
CA ARG A 692 18.83 -22.89 -4.62
C ARG A 692 19.58 -21.79 -3.88
N MET A 693 19.00 -20.59 -3.81
CA MET A 693 19.56 -19.49 -3.01
C MET A 693 19.59 -19.86 -1.52
N ILE A 694 18.50 -20.40 -0.98
CA ILE A 694 18.44 -20.85 0.42
C ILE A 694 19.49 -21.92 0.69
N GLU A 695 19.63 -22.94 -0.18
CA GLU A 695 20.62 -24.00 -0.04
C GLU A 695 22.05 -23.43 0.01
N ALA A 696 22.39 -22.54 -0.92
CA ALA A 696 23.74 -21.97 -1.02
C ALA A 696 24.06 -20.98 0.12
N ILE A 697 23.08 -20.26 0.66
CA ILE A 697 23.26 -19.25 1.72
C ILE A 697 23.22 -19.89 3.12
N SER A 698 22.54 -21.02 3.29
CA SER A 698 22.38 -21.67 4.60
C SER A 698 23.71 -21.93 5.32
N PRO A 699 24.78 -22.44 4.70
CA PRO A 699 26.07 -22.60 5.34
C PRO A 699 26.65 -21.28 5.87
N ILE A 700 26.52 -20.17 5.09
CA ILE A 700 27.04 -18.85 5.47
C ILE A 700 26.39 -18.34 6.75
N SER A 701 25.12 -18.67 6.98
CA SER A 701 24.36 -18.20 8.15
C SER A 701 24.91 -18.70 9.50
N THR A 702 25.66 -19.78 9.51
CA THR A 702 26.17 -20.46 10.71
C THR A 702 27.70 -20.52 10.79
N ASP A 703 28.41 -20.41 9.68
CA ASP A 703 29.86 -20.52 9.61
C ASP A 703 30.55 -19.30 10.24
N THR A 704 31.34 -19.56 11.31
CA THR A 704 32.04 -18.53 12.08
C THR A 704 33.23 -17.87 11.34
N HIS A 705 33.62 -18.34 10.16
CA HIS A 705 34.57 -17.64 9.30
C HIS A 705 34.00 -16.34 8.73
N TYR A 706 32.69 -16.24 8.61
CA TYR A 706 32.00 -14.98 8.22
C TYR A 706 31.77 -14.10 9.44
N SER A 707 31.79 -12.78 9.21
CA SER A 707 31.46 -11.82 10.26
C SER A 707 30.01 -11.98 10.75
N GLU A 708 29.74 -11.58 12.01
CA GLU A 708 28.35 -11.67 12.53
C GLU A 708 27.36 -10.89 11.66
N ALA A 709 27.76 -9.75 11.10
CA ALA A 709 26.91 -8.96 10.22
C ALA A 709 26.52 -9.72 8.93
N VAL A 710 27.46 -10.46 8.33
CA VAL A 710 27.19 -11.31 7.15
C VAL A 710 26.27 -12.46 7.53
N ARG A 711 26.52 -13.12 8.67
CA ARG A 711 25.65 -14.21 9.15
C ARG A 711 24.24 -13.73 9.47
N GLU A 712 24.12 -12.56 10.10
CA GLU A 712 22.82 -11.93 10.38
C GLU A 712 22.05 -11.66 9.08
N GLU A 713 22.69 -11.05 8.07
CA GLU A 713 22.02 -10.79 6.80
C GLU A 713 21.71 -12.08 6.03
N ALA A 714 22.56 -13.11 6.11
CA ALA A 714 22.26 -14.43 5.54
C ALA A 714 20.99 -15.06 6.16
N ARG A 715 20.83 -14.98 7.49
CA ARG A 715 19.61 -15.44 8.18
C ARG A 715 18.36 -14.65 7.73
N LYS A 716 18.45 -13.32 7.62
CA LYS A 716 17.36 -12.47 7.11
C LYS A 716 17.00 -12.84 5.68
N THR A 717 17.99 -13.05 4.83
CA THR A 717 17.80 -13.44 3.43
C THR A 717 17.08 -14.78 3.31
N ILE A 718 17.51 -15.79 4.07
CA ILE A 718 16.84 -17.09 4.12
C ILE A 718 15.39 -16.94 4.58
N ALA A 719 15.13 -16.16 5.62
CA ALA A 719 13.78 -15.94 6.14
C ALA A 719 12.87 -15.23 5.11
N ARG A 720 13.39 -14.25 4.37
CA ARG A 720 12.67 -13.58 3.27
C ARG A 720 12.30 -14.56 2.15
N LEU A 721 13.30 -15.32 1.67
CA LEU A 721 13.12 -16.29 0.58
C LEU A 721 12.20 -17.45 0.95
N ALA A 722 12.16 -17.83 2.21
CA ALA A 722 11.28 -18.89 2.73
C ALA A 722 9.90 -18.36 3.16
N HIS A 723 9.60 -17.09 2.97
CA HIS A 723 8.36 -16.42 3.43
C HIS A 723 8.04 -16.65 4.92
N LYS A 724 9.08 -16.67 5.76
CA LYS A 724 9.00 -16.92 7.21
C LYS A 724 9.07 -15.63 8.03
#